data_cdc32207810a515fbb4f850351548f79
#
_entry.id   cdc32207810a515fbb4f850351548f79
#
_cell.length_a   1.000
_cell.length_b   1.000
_cell.length_c   1.000
_cell.angle_alpha   90.00
_cell.angle_beta   90.00
_cell.angle_gamma   90.00
#
_symmetry.space_group_name_H-M   'P 1'
#
loop_
_entity.id
_entity.type
_entity.pdbx_description
1 polymer ?
#
loop_
_entity_poly.entity_id
_entity_poly.type
_entity_poly.pdbx_seq_one_letter_code
_entity_poly.pdbx_strand_id
1 'polypeptide(L)'
;MKILVTSALPYANGNIHLGHIAGAYLPADIYVRYQRLKNRDVIYICGTDEHGVPVTISAEQQNKTPKEIVDHYYGSIKNSFEDFGMTFDNFSRTTLPIHHHMAQDFFSKIYNKGYIYPKEIKQYYCPRCNRFLPDRYITGKCPRCGADGAKGDQCDSCSRWLEPFELVEPKCLICGEVPQKRRTKHWYFKLSAFADKLNEWIATKTNWKEHVLSFVKGWLREGLQDRPITRDMSWGVPVPLEQANGKVLYVWFDAPIGYISSTIEWAEKKGDPDLWKEYWFSKDTKMIHFIGKDNIVFHALIWPAMLMAYGDYVLPSDIPANQFLNLEGDKFSTSKNYAIWLPDYLRDFKADSLRYALTRNAPEARDTDFTWRDFQAWHNNELADNLGNFVNRSLTFIKKYYGSSVPTASTFAENDNRMLDILHKAPAGIGEKLEQFEFKNGLREIMKMTQEANRYFDHEEPWVTRKTNPLICERTMYVCMKIVTSLSVLLEPFLPFTAAKMKKMINFIPQQWDAIGAPDVAPIIGDTEILFQKIDDKVIDLQVSKLKKREISIEEFGKVVLKTGKILEAEIVEGSSNLIKCTVEIGDTQRQIVAGIGKEYKAQELIGKTVIVVENLKPAKVRGVLSNGMLLAADTKEGIVLLTTDKPVASGEIVR
;
A
#
# COMPACT_ATOMS: atom_id res chain seq x y z
N MET A 1 19.41 -19.27 12.38
CA MET A 1 18.14 -18.51 12.49
C MET A 1 17.46 -18.56 11.14
N LYS A 2 16.25 -19.10 11.08
CA LYS A 2 15.39 -19.13 9.88
C LYS A 2 14.50 -17.90 9.87
N ILE A 3 14.16 -17.43 8.67
CA ILE A 3 13.28 -16.26 8.50
C ILE A 3 12.09 -16.68 7.64
N LEU A 4 10.90 -16.55 8.18
CA LEU A 4 9.64 -16.75 7.47
C LEU A 4 9.01 -15.38 7.21
N VAL A 5 8.94 -14.98 5.95
CA VAL A 5 8.30 -13.73 5.52
C VAL A 5 7.00 -14.06 4.82
N THR A 6 5.95 -13.34 5.18
CA THR A 6 4.66 -13.40 4.49
C THR A 6 4.14 -12.02 4.14
N SER A 7 3.29 -11.93 3.13
CA SER A 7 2.47 -10.74 2.86
C SER A 7 0.99 -11.09 2.97
N ALA A 8 0.16 -10.11 3.37
CA ALA A 8 -1.29 -10.30 3.42
C ALA A 8 -1.80 -10.86 2.08
N LEU A 9 -2.62 -11.91 2.14
CA LEU A 9 -3.15 -12.52 0.93
C LEU A 9 -4.13 -11.57 0.22
N PRO A 10 -3.92 -11.24 -1.06
CA PRO A 10 -4.85 -10.45 -1.82
C PRO A 10 -6.12 -11.23 -2.14
N TYR A 11 -7.27 -10.56 -2.11
CA TYR A 11 -8.53 -11.15 -2.58
C TYR A 11 -8.50 -11.40 -4.09
N ALA A 12 -8.86 -12.62 -4.50
CA ALA A 12 -8.95 -13.00 -5.93
C ALA A 12 -10.31 -12.58 -6.55
N ASN A 13 -10.70 -11.31 -6.39
CA ASN A 13 -11.91 -10.73 -6.95
C ASN A 13 -11.67 -9.47 -7.78
N GLY A 14 -10.41 -9.11 -7.98
CA GLY A 14 -9.95 -7.95 -8.76
C GLY A 14 -8.44 -7.98 -8.98
N ASN A 15 -7.96 -7.12 -9.87
CA ASN A 15 -6.53 -6.95 -10.10
C ASN A 15 -5.84 -6.26 -8.93
N ILE A 16 -4.52 -6.41 -8.87
CA ILE A 16 -3.67 -5.68 -7.92
C ILE A 16 -3.46 -4.24 -8.41
N HIS A 17 -3.61 -3.26 -7.53
CA HIS A 17 -3.28 -1.86 -7.78
C HIS A 17 -2.09 -1.37 -6.95
N LEU A 18 -1.55 -0.18 -7.26
CA LEU A 18 -0.35 0.36 -6.63
C LEU A 18 -0.44 0.45 -5.10
N GLY A 19 -1.65 0.71 -4.55
CA GLY A 19 -1.85 0.74 -3.11
C GLY A 19 -1.57 -0.61 -2.42
N HIS A 20 -1.96 -1.73 -3.05
CA HIS A 20 -1.62 -3.06 -2.55
C HIS A 20 -0.10 -3.29 -2.57
N ILE A 21 0.54 -2.92 -3.69
CA ILE A 21 2.00 -3.10 -3.86
C ILE A 21 2.77 -2.33 -2.78
N ALA A 22 2.45 -1.06 -2.58
CA ALA A 22 3.11 -0.22 -1.58
C ALA A 22 2.78 -0.64 -0.14
N GLY A 23 1.59 -1.20 0.08
CA GLY A 23 1.11 -1.59 1.41
C GLY A 23 1.82 -2.80 1.99
N ALA A 24 1.97 -3.87 1.20
CA ALA A 24 2.41 -5.16 1.73
C ALA A 24 3.48 -5.89 0.90
N TYR A 25 3.43 -5.83 -0.44
CA TYR A 25 4.22 -6.74 -1.26
C TYR A 25 5.63 -6.22 -1.54
N LEU A 26 5.75 -4.97 -1.99
CA LEU A 26 7.06 -4.36 -2.31
C LEU A 26 7.98 -4.30 -1.08
N PRO A 27 7.54 -3.83 0.11
CA PRO A 27 8.40 -3.83 1.28
C PRO A 27 8.87 -5.23 1.69
N ALA A 28 8.01 -6.25 1.55
CA ALA A 28 8.39 -7.64 1.82
C ALA A 28 9.46 -8.16 0.84
N ASP A 29 9.27 -7.91 -0.46
CA ASP A 29 10.23 -8.33 -1.49
C ASP A 29 11.60 -7.65 -1.31
N ILE A 30 11.63 -6.35 -0.97
CA ILE A 30 12.87 -5.63 -0.66
C ILE A 30 13.58 -6.30 0.53
N TYR A 31 12.84 -6.58 1.61
CA TYR A 31 13.40 -7.23 2.79
C TYR A 31 13.95 -8.62 2.48
N VAL A 32 13.21 -9.44 1.75
CA VAL A 32 13.61 -10.80 1.38
C VAL A 32 14.86 -10.81 0.50
N ARG A 33 14.91 -9.93 -0.51
CA ARG A 33 16.11 -9.79 -1.36
C ARG A 33 17.34 -9.40 -0.56
N TYR A 34 17.20 -8.45 0.35
CA TYR A 34 18.26 -8.05 1.26
C TYR A 34 18.73 -9.24 2.13
N GLN A 35 17.80 -9.99 2.72
CA GLN A 35 18.15 -11.15 3.54
C GLN A 35 18.88 -12.23 2.73
N ARG A 36 18.49 -12.46 1.48
CA ARG A 36 19.16 -13.37 0.56
C ARG A 36 20.59 -12.91 0.22
N LEU A 37 20.77 -11.60 -0.03
CA LEU A 37 22.11 -11.01 -0.24
C LEU A 37 23.02 -11.11 0.99
N LYS A 38 22.43 -11.20 2.19
CA LYS A 38 23.13 -11.51 3.46
C LYS A 38 23.36 -13.01 3.65
N ASN A 39 23.02 -13.84 2.66
CA ASN A 39 23.11 -15.30 2.72
C ASN A 39 22.38 -15.93 3.92
N ARG A 40 21.22 -15.34 4.30
CA ARG A 40 20.37 -15.86 5.37
C ARG A 40 19.33 -16.84 4.83
N ASP A 41 18.96 -17.81 5.67
CA ASP A 41 17.91 -18.78 5.37
C ASP A 41 16.55 -18.11 5.49
N VAL A 42 15.98 -17.66 4.35
CA VAL A 42 14.73 -16.92 4.28
C VAL A 42 13.81 -17.52 3.21
N ILE A 43 12.55 -17.70 3.59
CA ILE A 43 11.46 -18.04 2.66
C ILE A 43 10.41 -16.95 2.62
N TYR A 44 9.87 -16.67 1.44
CA TYR A 44 8.82 -15.70 1.20
C TYR A 44 7.55 -16.39 0.70
N ILE A 45 6.53 -16.44 1.56
CA ILE A 45 5.30 -17.18 1.35
C ILE A 45 4.14 -16.20 1.17
N CYS A 46 3.31 -16.45 0.16
CA CYS A 46 2.07 -15.72 -0.08
C CYS A 46 1.06 -16.63 -0.80
N GLY A 47 -0.02 -16.06 -1.27
CA GLY A 47 -1.06 -16.73 -2.04
C GLY A 47 -2.25 -15.80 -2.21
N THR A 48 -3.34 -16.28 -2.81
CA THR A 48 -4.60 -15.55 -2.94
C THR A 48 -5.61 -15.99 -1.89
N ASP A 49 -6.33 -15.01 -1.33
CA ASP A 49 -7.55 -15.25 -0.56
C ASP A 49 -8.72 -15.36 -1.55
N GLU A 50 -9.31 -16.54 -1.62
CA GLU A 50 -10.28 -16.92 -2.64
C GLU A 50 -11.69 -17.17 -2.09
N HIS A 51 -11.88 -17.00 -0.78
CA HIS A 51 -13.14 -17.22 -0.11
C HIS A 51 -13.88 -15.92 0.23
N GLY A 52 -15.10 -16.05 0.76
CA GLY A 52 -15.86 -14.94 1.32
C GLY A 52 -16.77 -14.20 0.34
N VAL A 53 -17.51 -13.26 0.91
CA VAL A 53 -18.57 -12.48 0.26
C VAL A 53 -18.11 -11.67 -0.95
N PRO A 54 -16.93 -11.04 -0.97
CA PRO A 54 -16.52 -10.25 -2.14
C PRO A 54 -16.40 -11.08 -3.43
N VAL A 55 -15.92 -12.32 -3.33
CA VAL A 55 -15.81 -13.24 -4.48
C VAL A 55 -17.19 -13.64 -4.99
N THR A 56 -18.10 -14.00 -4.10
CA THR A 56 -19.46 -14.44 -4.49
C THR A 56 -20.28 -13.30 -5.09
N ILE A 57 -20.15 -12.06 -4.57
CA ILE A 57 -20.76 -10.87 -5.17
C ILE A 57 -20.19 -10.61 -6.59
N SER A 58 -18.88 -10.67 -6.76
CA SER A 58 -18.24 -10.50 -8.08
C SER A 58 -18.72 -11.56 -9.06
N ALA A 59 -18.89 -12.81 -8.62
CA ALA A 59 -19.42 -13.90 -9.44
C ALA A 59 -20.85 -13.64 -9.88
N GLU A 60 -21.74 -13.25 -8.97
CA GLU A 60 -23.12 -12.93 -9.28
C GLU A 60 -23.25 -11.73 -10.24
N GLN A 61 -22.46 -10.66 -10.03
CA GLN A 61 -22.44 -9.49 -10.89
C GLN A 61 -21.96 -9.79 -12.32
N GLN A 62 -21.03 -10.74 -12.47
CA GLN A 62 -20.47 -11.13 -13.77
C GLN A 62 -21.18 -12.35 -14.40
N ASN A 63 -22.21 -12.89 -13.75
CA ASN A 63 -22.90 -14.11 -14.14
C ASN A 63 -21.93 -15.29 -14.35
N LYS A 64 -21.01 -15.46 -13.40
CA LYS A 64 -19.99 -16.52 -13.36
C LYS A 64 -20.07 -17.30 -12.06
N THR A 65 -19.42 -18.45 -12.01
CA THR A 65 -19.20 -19.16 -10.76
C THR A 65 -18.08 -18.50 -9.94
N PRO A 66 -18.07 -18.61 -8.60
CA PRO A 66 -16.96 -18.15 -7.76
C PRO A 66 -15.61 -18.73 -8.21
N LYS A 67 -15.59 -20.00 -8.65
CA LYS A 67 -14.38 -20.66 -9.15
C LYS A 67 -13.81 -19.99 -10.39
N GLU A 68 -14.63 -19.63 -11.36
CA GLU A 68 -14.19 -18.92 -12.57
C GLU A 68 -13.61 -17.55 -12.24
N ILE A 69 -14.18 -16.84 -11.25
CA ILE A 69 -13.67 -15.55 -10.78
C ILE A 69 -12.28 -15.72 -10.18
N VAL A 70 -12.13 -16.63 -9.22
CA VAL A 70 -10.84 -16.80 -8.52
C VAL A 70 -9.76 -17.37 -9.43
N ASP A 71 -10.09 -18.27 -10.34
CA ASP A 71 -9.14 -18.80 -11.33
C ASP A 71 -8.60 -17.70 -12.25
N HIS A 72 -9.47 -16.80 -12.71
CA HIS A 72 -9.10 -15.66 -13.53
C HIS A 72 -8.15 -14.70 -12.80
N TYR A 73 -8.56 -14.25 -11.59
CA TYR A 73 -7.79 -13.26 -10.86
C TYR A 73 -6.52 -13.83 -10.22
N TYR A 74 -6.50 -15.09 -9.80
CA TYR A 74 -5.28 -15.77 -9.39
C TYR A 74 -4.20 -15.70 -10.48
N GLY A 75 -4.56 -16.08 -11.73
CA GLY A 75 -3.64 -16.01 -12.87
C GLY A 75 -3.16 -14.58 -13.14
N SER A 76 -4.08 -13.61 -13.15
CA SER A 76 -3.75 -12.21 -13.38
C SER A 76 -2.83 -11.63 -12.28
N ILE A 77 -3.12 -11.91 -11.02
CA ILE A 77 -2.32 -11.46 -9.86
C ILE A 77 -0.92 -12.07 -9.89
N LYS A 78 -0.85 -13.39 -10.08
CA LYS A 78 0.43 -14.12 -10.14
C LYS A 78 1.34 -13.58 -11.23
N ASN A 79 0.82 -13.49 -12.47
CA ASN A 79 1.59 -12.96 -13.61
C ASN A 79 2.04 -11.51 -13.34
N SER A 80 1.17 -10.67 -12.78
CA SER A 80 1.51 -9.29 -12.44
C SER A 80 2.65 -9.20 -11.42
N PHE A 81 2.67 -10.09 -10.43
CA PHE A 81 3.75 -10.15 -9.45
C PHE A 81 5.06 -10.65 -10.09
N GLU A 82 5.01 -11.65 -10.97
CA GLU A 82 6.17 -12.15 -11.72
C GLU A 82 6.76 -11.06 -12.61
N ASP A 83 5.93 -10.36 -13.40
CA ASP A 83 6.33 -9.25 -14.26
C ASP A 83 6.89 -8.05 -13.47
N PHE A 84 6.39 -7.84 -12.25
CA PHE A 84 6.91 -6.81 -11.33
C PHE A 84 8.19 -7.25 -10.60
N GLY A 85 8.60 -8.50 -10.76
CA GLY A 85 9.81 -9.08 -10.20
C GLY A 85 9.69 -9.47 -8.73
N MET A 86 8.51 -9.89 -8.25
CA MET A 86 8.37 -10.46 -6.90
C MET A 86 9.01 -11.84 -6.81
N THR A 87 9.60 -12.16 -5.66
CA THR A 87 10.42 -13.37 -5.47
C THR A 87 9.85 -14.33 -4.43
N PHE A 88 8.55 -14.63 -4.53
CA PHE A 88 7.93 -15.65 -3.66
C PHE A 88 8.61 -17.01 -3.84
N ASP A 89 8.85 -17.70 -2.74
CA ASP A 89 9.25 -19.11 -2.75
C ASP A 89 8.05 -20.02 -3.02
N ASN A 90 6.85 -19.59 -2.57
CA ASN A 90 5.58 -20.16 -2.99
C ASN A 90 4.47 -19.11 -3.00
N PHE A 91 3.66 -19.14 -4.04
CA PHE A 91 2.44 -18.34 -4.20
C PHE A 91 1.26 -19.27 -4.40
N SER A 92 0.48 -19.51 -3.33
CA SER A 92 -0.56 -20.53 -3.22
C SER A 92 -1.98 -19.98 -3.40
N ARG A 93 -2.98 -20.78 -3.04
CA ARG A 93 -4.43 -20.49 -3.14
C ARG A 93 -5.17 -21.09 -1.96
N THR A 94 -6.15 -20.36 -1.41
CA THR A 94 -6.98 -20.90 -0.32
C THR A 94 -8.06 -21.90 -0.78
N THR A 95 -8.31 -22.02 -2.08
CA THR A 95 -9.22 -23.05 -2.63
C THR A 95 -8.57 -24.42 -2.82
N LEU A 96 -7.27 -24.58 -2.57
CA LEU A 96 -6.60 -25.86 -2.70
C LEU A 96 -7.01 -26.85 -1.58
N PRO A 97 -7.08 -28.17 -1.88
CA PRO A 97 -7.42 -29.19 -0.88
C PRO A 97 -6.51 -29.16 0.36
N ILE A 98 -5.21 -28.89 0.18
CA ILE A 98 -4.26 -28.77 1.29
C ILE A 98 -4.63 -27.65 2.27
N HIS A 99 -5.14 -26.51 1.74
CA HIS A 99 -5.61 -25.42 2.59
C HIS A 99 -6.90 -25.78 3.32
N HIS A 100 -7.88 -26.37 2.62
CA HIS A 100 -9.14 -26.82 3.23
C HIS A 100 -8.87 -27.80 4.37
N HIS A 101 -7.99 -28.78 4.16
CA HIS A 101 -7.62 -29.74 5.19
C HIS A 101 -6.99 -29.06 6.41
N MET A 102 -6.04 -28.14 6.20
CA MET A 102 -5.36 -27.44 7.29
C MET A 102 -6.33 -26.51 8.06
N ALA A 103 -7.22 -25.81 7.37
CA ALA A 103 -8.21 -24.95 8.00
C ALA A 103 -9.23 -25.74 8.85
N GLN A 104 -9.65 -26.91 8.37
CA GLN A 104 -10.51 -27.85 9.12
C GLN A 104 -9.78 -28.46 10.33
N ASP A 105 -8.50 -28.77 10.21
CA ASP A 105 -7.68 -29.25 11.34
C ASP A 105 -7.55 -28.16 12.41
N PHE A 106 -7.25 -26.92 12.01
CA PHE A 106 -7.22 -25.77 12.92
C PHE A 106 -8.55 -25.61 13.68
N PHE A 107 -9.64 -25.60 12.96
CA PHE A 107 -10.96 -25.52 13.57
C PHE A 107 -11.19 -26.66 14.57
N SER A 108 -10.98 -27.90 14.16
CA SER A 108 -11.23 -29.10 14.96
C SER A 108 -10.40 -29.14 16.23
N LYS A 109 -9.11 -28.82 16.12
CA LYS A 109 -8.19 -28.82 17.26
C LYS A 109 -8.53 -27.73 18.28
N ILE A 110 -8.85 -26.51 17.81
CA ILE A 110 -9.25 -25.40 18.66
C ILE A 110 -10.63 -25.65 19.29
N TYR A 111 -11.57 -26.27 18.54
CA TYR A 111 -12.88 -26.67 19.04
C TYR A 111 -12.76 -27.73 20.15
N ASN A 112 -11.96 -28.78 19.96
CA ASN A 112 -11.76 -29.85 20.94
C ASN A 112 -11.08 -29.35 22.22
N LYS A 113 -10.29 -28.24 22.14
CA LYS A 113 -9.73 -27.56 23.31
C LYS A 113 -10.71 -26.61 24.01
N GLY A 114 -11.96 -26.49 23.54
CA GLY A 114 -13.01 -25.68 24.14
C GLY A 114 -12.92 -24.18 23.87
N TYR A 115 -12.07 -23.74 22.91
CA TYR A 115 -11.95 -22.33 22.51
C TYR A 115 -12.90 -21.94 21.36
N ILE A 116 -13.65 -22.88 20.81
CA ILE A 116 -14.75 -22.61 19.86
C ILE A 116 -16.05 -23.15 20.48
N TYR A 117 -17.12 -22.36 20.42
CA TYR A 117 -18.42 -22.72 20.97
C TYR A 117 -19.57 -22.25 20.07
N PRO A 118 -20.70 -22.98 20.05
CA PRO A 118 -21.88 -22.57 19.28
C PRO A 118 -22.68 -21.49 20.01
N LYS A 119 -23.25 -20.57 19.23
CA LYS A 119 -24.17 -19.53 19.70
C LYS A 119 -25.29 -19.30 18.71
N GLU A 120 -26.52 -19.26 19.19
CA GLU A 120 -27.68 -18.83 18.41
C GLU A 120 -27.70 -17.32 18.29
N ILE A 121 -27.86 -16.83 17.07
CA ILE A 121 -27.99 -15.40 16.76
C ILE A 121 -29.16 -15.14 15.84
N LYS A 122 -29.65 -13.91 15.82
CA LYS A 122 -30.54 -13.43 14.77
C LYS A 122 -29.69 -12.90 13.62
N GLN A 123 -30.11 -13.16 12.39
CA GLN A 123 -29.46 -12.64 11.17
C GLN A 123 -30.53 -12.29 10.14
N TYR A 124 -30.23 -11.39 9.23
CA TYR A 124 -31.13 -11.10 8.12
C TYR A 124 -31.16 -12.26 7.11
N TYR A 125 -32.37 -12.57 6.67
CA TYR A 125 -32.65 -13.61 5.68
C TYR A 125 -33.51 -13.02 4.56
N CYS A 126 -33.14 -13.23 3.32
CA CYS A 126 -33.94 -12.83 2.16
C CYS A 126 -34.89 -13.96 1.75
N PRO A 127 -36.22 -13.79 1.85
CA PRO A 127 -37.17 -14.82 1.44
C PRO A 127 -37.11 -15.08 -0.08
N ARG A 128 -36.91 -14.05 -0.89
CA ARG A 128 -36.87 -14.17 -2.36
C ARG A 128 -35.59 -14.88 -2.84
N CYS A 129 -34.42 -14.58 -2.25
CA CYS A 129 -33.18 -15.27 -2.60
C CYS A 129 -32.98 -16.59 -1.84
N ASN A 130 -33.85 -16.91 -0.87
CA ASN A 130 -33.81 -18.09 -0.02
C ASN A 130 -32.45 -18.29 0.67
N ARG A 131 -31.87 -17.19 1.22
CA ARG A 131 -30.58 -17.23 1.90
C ARG A 131 -30.46 -16.22 3.04
N PHE A 132 -29.58 -16.50 4.01
CA PHE A 132 -29.11 -15.51 4.94
C PHE A 132 -28.25 -14.46 4.22
N LEU A 133 -28.22 -13.25 4.78
CA LEU A 133 -27.51 -12.11 4.22
C LEU A 133 -26.33 -11.72 5.13
N PRO A 134 -25.19 -12.40 5.05
CA PRO A 134 -24.01 -12.02 5.83
C PRO A 134 -23.37 -10.76 5.26
N ASP A 135 -22.81 -9.96 6.15
CA ASP A 135 -21.88 -8.86 5.83
C ASP A 135 -22.41 -7.94 4.69
N ARG A 136 -21.78 -7.97 3.52
CA ARG A 136 -22.06 -7.10 2.37
C ARG A 136 -23.24 -7.49 1.51
N TYR A 137 -23.94 -8.59 1.81
CA TYR A 137 -25.17 -8.96 1.11
C TYR A 137 -26.38 -8.13 1.55
N ILE A 138 -26.24 -7.32 2.61
CA ILE A 138 -27.25 -6.40 3.07
C ILE A 138 -26.77 -4.95 2.89
N THR A 139 -27.68 -4.08 2.47
CA THR A 139 -27.44 -2.65 2.30
C THR A 139 -28.60 -1.84 2.88
N GLY A 140 -28.34 -0.59 3.22
CA GLY A 140 -29.35 0.33 3.76
C GLY A 140 -28.77 1.72 3.95
N LYS A 141 -29.47 2.58 4.70
CA LYS A 141 -28.95 3.91 5.07
C LYS A 141 -28.05 3.81 6.29
N CYS A 142 -26.95 4.53 6.30
CA CYS A 142 -26.05 4.62 7.43
C CYS A 142 -26.72 5.38 8.60
N PRO A 143 -26.81 4.81 9.81
CA PRO A 143 -27.44 5.49 10.94
C PRO A 143 -26.69 6.74 11.40
N ARG A 144 -25.40 6.87 11.06
CA ARG A 144 -24.56 8.00 11.49
C ARG A 144 -24.56 9.18 10.50
N CYS A 145 -24.34 8.89 9.20
CA CYS A 145 -24.17 9.95 8.20
C CYS A 145 -25.35 10.06 7.22
N GLY A 146 -26.34 9.16 7.32
CA GLY A 146 -27.53 9.16 6.45
C GLY A 146 -27.27 8.70 5.01
N ALA A 147 -26.03 8.37 4.66
CA ALA A 147 -25.69 7.94 3.30
C ALA A 147 -26.41 6.65 2.91
N ASP A 148 -26.98 6.63 1.71
CA ASP A 148 -27.55 5.42 1.11
C ASP A 148 -26.47 4.43 0.69
N GLY A 149 -26.83 3.14 0.63
CA GLY A 149 -25.94 2.10 0.17
C GLY A 149 -24.87 1.65 1.16
N ALA A 150 -24.99 2.04 2.45
CA ALA A 150 -24.14 1.49 3.51
C ALA A 150 -24.28 -0.02 3.57
N LYS A 151 -23.17 -0.74 3.78
CA LYS A 151 -23.13 -2.21 3.86
C LYS A 151 -23.31 -2.67 5.31
N GLY A 152 -23.63 -3.95 5.48
CA GLY A 152 -23.88 -4.52 6.82
C GLY A 152 -22.64 -4.63 7.70
N ASP A 153 -21.44 -4.42 7.15
CA ASP A 153 -20.16 -4.41 7.87
C ASP A 153 -19.55 -3.00 8.00
N GLN A 154 -19.79 -2.12 7.02
CA GLN A 154 -19.17 -0.79 6.97
C GLN A 154 -19.94 0.19 6.08
N CYS A 155 -19.91 1.46 6.44
CA CYS A 155 -20.36 2.55 5.57
C CYS A 155 -19.20 3.05 4.71
N ASP A 156 -19.32 2.93 3.39
CA ASP A 156 -18.30 3.40 2.44
C ASP A 156 -18.10 4.93 2.48
N SER A 157 -19.13 5.70 2.90
CA SER A 157 -19.08 7.17 2.93
C SER A 157 -18.35 7.72 4.17
N CYS A 158 -18.62 7.18 5.37
CA CYS A 158 -18.02 7.69 6.61
C CYS A 158 -17.04 6.71 7.26
N SER A 159 -16.79 5.56 6.62
CA SER A 159 -15.87 4.49 7.05
C SER A 159 -16.18 3.90 8.43
N ARG A 160 -17.39 4.13 8.98
CA ARG A 160 -17.82 3.56 10.25
C ARG A 160 -18.11 2.06 10.08
N TRP A 161 -17.60 1.26 11.01
CA TRP A 161 -18.07 -0.11 11.22
C TRP A 161 -19.52 -0.14 11.63
N LEU A 162 -20.29 -1.05 11.05
CA LEU A 162 -21.71 -1.22 11.26
C LEU A 162 -22.01 -2.69 11.58
N GLU A 163 -22.96 -2.90 12.48
CA GLU A 163 -23.65 -4.18 12.58
C GLU A 163 -24.84 -4.17 11.59
N PRO A 164 -25.18 -5.31 10.95
CA PRO A 164 -26.27 -5.35 9.98
C PRO A 164 -27.60 -4.77 10.53
N PHE A 165 -27.86 -4.94 11.82
CA PHE A 165 -29.09 -4.45 12.47
C PHE A 165 -29.11 -2.95 12.76
N GLU A 166 -27.99 -2.25 12.62
CA GLU A 166 -27.93 -0.79 12.73
C GLU A 166 -28.37 -0.07 11.45
N LEU A 167 -28.40 -0.79 10.31
CA LEU A 167 -28.83 -0.22 9.04
C LEU A 167 -30.30 0.23 9.08
N VAL A 168 -30.53 1.44 8.61
CA VAL A 168 -31.87 1.98 8.42
C VAL A 168 -32.40 1.55 7.04
N GLU A 169 -33.65 1.09 6.96
CA GLU A 169 -34.27 0.57 5.72
C GLU A 169 -33.43 -0.53 5.05
N PRO A 170 -33.11 -1.64 5.76
CA PRO A 170 -32.25 -2.66 5.21
C PRO A 170 -32.90 -3.37 4.03
N LYS A 171 -32.08 -3.65 2.98
CA LYS A 171 -32.49 -4.33 1.74
C LYS A 171 -31.46 -5.40 1.36
N CYS A 172 -31.94 -6.48 0.76
CA CYS A 172 -31.07 -7.45 0.10
C CYS A 172 -30.32 -6.78 -1.07
N LEU A 173 -28.99 -6.87 -1.09
CA LEU A 173 -28.18 -6.27 -2.16
C LEU A 173 -28.50 -6.85 -3.53
N ILE A 174 -28.93 -8.11 -3.61
CA ILE A 174 -29.13 -8.82 -4.87
C ILE A 174 -30.50 -8.52 -5.49
N CYS A 175 -31.58 -8.57 -4.71
CA CYS A 175 -32.94 -8.48 -5.25
C CYS A 175 -33.73 -7.25 -4.75
N GLY A 176 -33.17 -6.45 -3.86
CA GLY A 176 -33.82 -5.27 -3.29
C GLY A 176 -34.91 -5.57 -2.25
N GLU A 177 -35.26 -6.85 -2.01
CA GLU A 177 -36.31 -7.26 -1.07
C GLU A 177 -35.97 -6.88 0.35
N VAL A 178 -36.99 -6.56 1.16
CA VAL A 178 -36.84 -6.29 2.59
C VAL A 178 -36.58 -7.60 3.32
N PRO A 179 -35.44 -7.75 4.02
CA PRO A 179 -35.08 -9.01 4.65
C PRO A 179 -35.82 -9.23 5.98
N GLN A 180 -36.02 -10.50 6.31
CA GLN A 180 -36.61 -10.94 7.58
C GLN A 180 -35.51 -11.30 8.58
N LYS A 181 -35.79 -11.13 9.88
CA LYS A 181 -34.90 -11.62 10.95
C LYS A 181 -35.19 -13.08 11.23
N ARG A 182 -34.22 -13.97 11.04
CA ARG A 182 -34.31 -15.40 11.38
C ARG A 182 -33.19 -15.80 12.33
N ARG A 183 -33.43 -16.87 13.13
CA ARG A 183 -32.39 -17.45 13.97
C ARG A 183 -31.50 -18.33 13.12
N THR A 184 -30.20 -18.28 13.41
CA THR A 184 -29.19 -19.19 12.88
C THR A 184 -28.14 -19.47 13.96
N LYS A 185 -27.46 -20.62 13.87
CA LYS A 185 -26.45 -21.04 14.83
C LYS A 185 -25.08 -20.85 14.19
N HIS A 186 -24.21 -20.09 14.86
CA HIS A 186 -22.82 -19.90 14.43
C HIS A 186 -21.86 -20.33 15.52
N TRP A 187 -20.61 -20.64 15.12
CA TRP A 187 -19.52 -20.94 16.03
C TRP A 187 -18.67 -19.72 16.25
N TYR A 188 -18.30 -19.49 17.51
CA TYR A 188 -17.54 -18.34 17.97
C TYR A 188 -16.20 -18.78 18.50
N PHE A 189 -15.13 -18.10 18.13
CA PHE A 189 -13.80 -18.24 18.71
C PHE A 189 -13.73 -17.36 19.96
N LYS A 190 -13.33 -17.96 21.10
CA LYS A 190 -13.17 -17.29 22.39
C LYS A 190 -11.92 -16.41 22.41
N LEU A 191 -11.91 -15.33 21.62
CA LEU A 191 -10.78 -14.40 21.56
C LEU A 191 -10.52 -13.75 22.92
N SER A 192 -11.57 -13.48 23.68
CA SER A 192 -11.51 -12.92 25.05
C SER A 192 -10.65 -13.76 26.01
N ALA A 193 -10.62 -15.09 25.84
CA ALA A 193 -9.81 -15.99 26.68
C ALA A 193 -8.29 -15.84 26.49
N PHE A 194 -7.85 -15.11 25.46
CA PHE A 194 -6.44 -14.88 25.16
C PHE A 194 -5.96 -13.47 25.51
N ALA A 195 -6.81 -12.62 26.12
CA ALA A 195 -6.49 -11.22 26.41
C ALA A 195 -5.21 -11.07 27.23
N ASP A 196 -5.06 -11.80 28.34
CA ASP A 196 -3.88 -11.73 29.20
C ASP A 196 -2.62 -12.23 28.49
N LYS A 197 -2.69 -13.39 27.82
CA LYS A 197 -1.57 -13.95 27.06
C LYS A 197 -1.11 -13.02 25.92
N LEU A 198 -2.06 -12.37 25.25
CA LEU A 198 -1.75 -11.38 24.21
C LEU A 198 -1.12 -10.12 24.82
N ASN A 199 -1.61 -9.63 25.98
CA ASN A 199 -0.99 -8.51 26.68
C ASN A 199 0.47 -8.81 27.06
N GLU A 200 0.73 -9.98 27.66
CA GLU A 200 2.08 -10.41 28.01
C GLU A 200 2.99 -10.50 26.77
N TRP A 201 2.50 -11.11 25.70
CA TRP A 201 3.25 -11.26 24.46
C TRP A 201 3.52 -9.91 23.78
N ILE A 202 2.51 -9.01 23.69
CA ILE A 202 2.69 -7.66 23.13
C ILE A 202 3.65 -6.82 23.95
N ALA A 203 3.70 -6.99 25.27
CA ALA A 203 4.66 -6.28 26.12
C ALA A 203 6.13 -6.60 25.75
N THR A 204 6.39 -7.76 25.14
CA THR A 204 7.73 -8.13 24.65
C THR A 204 8.11 -7.45 23.33
N LYS A 205 7.18 -6.78 22.63
CA LYS A 205 7.38 -6.21 21.28
C LYS A 205 7.86 -4.75 21.34
N THR A 206 9.11 -4.55 21.73
CA THR A 206 9.69 -3.22 21.89
C THR A 206 10.05 -2.54 20.56
N ASN A 207 10.26 -3.33 19.49
CA ASN A 207 10.74 -2.85 18.18
C ASN A 207 9.62 -2.67 17.15
N TRP A 208 8.36 -3.00 17.49
CA TRP A 208 7.26 -2.78 16.57
C TRP A 208 7.00 -1.28 16.36
N LYS A 209 6.55 -0.91 15.17
CA LYS A 209 6.20 0.49 14.87
C LYS A 209 5.14 1.00 15.86
N GLU A 210 5.31 2.24 16.31
CA GLU A 210 4.47 2.85 17.37
C GLU A 210 2.97 2.81 17.03
N HIS A 211 2.60 3.09 15.78
CA HIS A 211 1.19 3.07 15.37
C HIS A 211 0.57 1.67 15.46
N VAL A 212 1.35 0.59 15.22
CA VAL A 212 0.89 -0.79 15.40
C VAL A 212 0.65 -1.08 16.87
N LEU A 213 1.64 -0.75 17.73
CA LEU A 213 1.52 -0.95 19.18
C LEU A 213 0.36 -0.14 19.79
N SER A 214 0.20 1.11 19.39
CA SER A 214 -0.86 1.99 19.87
C SER A 214 -2.24 1.45 19.49
N PHE A 215 -2.40 0.98 18.24
CA PHE A 215 -3.64 0.37 17.76
C PHE A 215 -3.99 -0.90 18.56
N VAL A 216 -3.04 -1.82 18.72
CA VAL A 216 -3.24 -3.10 19.43
C VAL A 216 -3.56 -2.87 20.91
N LYS A 217 -2.81 -1.98 21.59
CA LYS A 217 -3.07 -1.61 22.98
C LYS A 217 -4.43 -0.95 23.16
N GLY A 218 -4.93 -0.22 22.15
CA GLY A 218 -6.29 0.31 22.14
C GLY A 218 -7.33 -0.80 22.23
N TRP A 219 -7.24 -1.80 21.37
CA TRP A 219 -8.13 -2.97 21.35
C TRP A 219 -8.10 -3.78 22.64
N LEU A 220 -6.91 -4.00 23.20
CA LEU A 220 -6.76 -4.73 24.46
C LEU A 220 -7.40 -3.98 25.64
N ARG A 221 -7.31 -2.65 25.68
CA ARG A 221 -7.95 -1.80 26.72
C ARG A 221 -9.46 -1.78 26.60
N GLU A 222 -10.01 -1.81 25.39
CA GLU A 222 -11.47 -1.88 25.16
C GLU A 222 -12.06 -3.26 25.51
N GLY A 223 -11.21 -4.28 25.64
CA GLY A 223 -11.59 -5.66 25.90
C GLY A 223 -11.92 -6.44 24.62
N LEU A 224 -11.26 -7.58 24.46
CA LEU A 224 -11.45 -8.45 23.30
C LEU A 224 -12.81 -9.14 23.35
N GLN A 225 -13.55 -9.07 22.25
CA GLN A 225 -14.83 -9.74 22.08
C GLN A 225 -14.67 -11.03 21.27
N ASP A 226 -15.41 -12.07 21.65
CA ASP A 226 -15.46 -13.33 20.90
C ASP A 226 -15.99 -13.11 19.48
N ARG A 227 -15.43 -13.82 18.51
CA ARG A 227 -15.68 -13.58 17.09
C ARG A 227 -16.40 -14.75 16.42
N PRO A 228 -17.48 -14.50 15.64
CA PRO A 228 -18.11 -15.54 14.82
C PRO A 228 -17.15 -15.97 13.70
N ILE A 229 -16.88 -17.26 13.63
CA ILE A 229 -15.92 -17.84 12.67
C ILE A 229 -16.58 -18.76 11.65
N THR A 230 -17.89 -18.70 11.52
CA THR A 230 -18.65 -19.42 10.48
C THR A 230 -19.62 -18.49 9.77
N ARG A 231 -20.02 -18.87 8.54
CA ARG A 231 -20.99 -18.11 7.74
C ARG A 231 -21.99 -19.06 7.05
N ASP A 232 -23.22 -18.59 6.86
CA ASP A 232 -24.24 -19.24 6.05
C ASP A 232 -23.98 -18.96 4.56
N MET A 233 -23.07 -19.71 3.98
CA MET A 233 -22.63 -19.59 2.59
C MET A 233 -22.25 -20.97 2.03
N SER A 234 -22.26 -21.10 0.70
CA SER A 234 -21.85 -22.33 0.01
C SER A 234 -20.38 -22.28 -0.48
N TRP A 235 -19.78 -21.08 -0.61
CA TRP A 235 -18.42 -20.90 -1.10
C TRP A 235 -17.45 -20.57 0.05
N GLY A 236 -16.54 -21.48 0.32
CA GLY A 236 -15.56 -21.40 1.42
C GLY A 236 -15.20 -22.80 1.93
N VAL A 237 -14.37 -22.88 2.97
CA VAL A 237 -14.00 -24.12 3.63
C VAL A 237 -15.20 -24.65 4.44
N PRO A 238 -15.72 -25.86 4.16
CA PRO A 238 -16.83 -26.42 4.94
C PRO A 238 -16.45 -26.60 6.41
N VAL A 239 -17.36 -26.24 7.32
CA VAL A 239 -17.17 -26.47 8.75
C VAL A 239 -17.15 -27.98 9.04
N PRO A 240 -16.11 -28.55 9.73
CA PRO A 240 -15.97 -29.99 9.92
C PRO A 240 -16.83 -30.53 11.10
N LEU A 241 -18.11 -30.16 11.13
CA LEU A 241 -19.10 -30.63 12.12
C LEU A 241 -20.42 -30.96 11.43
N GLU A 242 -20.99 -32.14 11.67
CA GLU A 242 -22.27 -32.54 11.09
C GLU A 242 -23.41 -31.54 11.39
N GLN A 243 -23.44 -31.02 12.62
CA GLN A 243 -24.43 -30.01 13.04
C GLN A 243 -24.26 -28.63 12.40
N ALA A 244 -23.21 -28.43 11.60
CA ALA A 244 -22.90 -27.20 10.87
C ALA A 244 -23.05 -27.37 9.35
N ASN A 245 -23.78 -28.39 8.90
CA ASN A 245 -24.00 -28.65 7.49
C ASN A 245 -24.57 -27.41 6.79
N GLY A 246 -24.05 -27.09 5.60
CA GLY A 246 -24.39 -25.89 4.82
C GLY A 246 -23.73 -24.59 5.30
N LYS A 247 -22.73 -24.67 6.20
CA LYS A 247 -21.94 -23.53 6.65
C LYS A 247 -20.46 -23.69 6.27
N VAL A 248 -19.81 -22.56 6.09
CA VAL A 248 -18.37 -22.46 5.81
C VAL A 248 -17.66 -21.69 6.91
N LEU A 249 -16.34 -21.88 7.02
CA LEU A 249 -15.49 -21.05 7.85
C LEU A 249 -15.51 -19.61 7.33
N TYR A 250 -15.43 -18.66 8.26
CA TYR A 250 -15.33 -17.24 7.91
C TYR A 250 -13.95 -16.93 7.35
N VAL A 251 -13.90 -16.19 6.26
CA VAL A 251 -12.67 -15.88 5.52
C VAL A 251 -11.54 -15.34 6.40
N TRP A 252 -11.83 -14.54 7.43
CA TRP A 252 -10.82 -14.02 8.33
C TRP A 252 -10.30 -15.04 9.37
N PHE A 253 -10.95 -16.21 9.47
CA PHE A 253 -10.44 -17.34 10.23
C PHE A 253 -9.58 -18.25 9.34
N ASP A 254 -10.00 -18.53 8.11
CA ASP A 254 -9.27 -19.44 7.24
C ASP A 254 -8.10 -18.77 6.49
N ALA A 255 -8.22 -17.52 6.05
CA ALA A 255 -7.20 -16.85 5.24
C ALA A 255 -5.77 -16.87 5.86
N PRO A 256 -5.53 -16.53 7.14
CA PRO A 256 -4.18 -16.57 7.70
C PRO A 256 -3.61 -17.98 7.79
N ILE A 257 -4.42 -19.03 7.82
CA ILE A 257 -3.98 -20.43 7.74
C ILE A 257 -3.37 -20.70 6.36
N GLY A 258 -3.70 -19.90 5.35
CA GLY A 258 -3.10 -19.91 4.03
C GLY A 258 -1.58 -19.76 4.03
N TYR A 259 -1.01 -19.08 5.02
CA TYR A 259 0.45 -19.01 5.18
C TYR A 259 1.04 -20.38 5.50
N ILE A 260 0.39 -21.15 6.36
CA ILE A 260 0.85 -22.51 6.72
C ILE A 260 0.68 -23.45 5.53
N SER A 261 -0.52 -23.51 4.94
CA SER A 261 -0.77 -24.39 3.80
C SER A 261 0.12 -24.09 2.60
N SER A 262 0.44 -22.81 2.34
CA SER A 262 1.40 -22.42 1.31
C SER A 262 2.83 -22.84 1.65
N THR A 263 3.22 -22.82 2.94
CA THR A 263 4.55 -23.33 3.35
C THR A 263 4.63 -24.84 3.23
N ILE A 264 3.54 -25.58 3.52
CA ILE A 264 3.49 -27.04 3.32
C ILE A 264 3.62 -27.37 1.84
N GLU A 265 2.86 -26.69 0.97
CA GLU A 265 2.97 -26.85 -0.48
C GLU A 265 4.39 -26.59 -0.99
N TRP A 266 5.06 -25.55 -0.46
CA TRP A 266 6.47 -25.27 -0.76
C TRP A 266 7.38 -26.42 -0.34
N ALA A 267 7.21 -26.96 0.86
CA ALA A 267 8.00 -28.07 1.38
C ALA A 267 7.82 -29.34 0.54
N GLU A 268 6.58 -29.67 0.14
CA GLU A 268 6.28 -30.77 -0.77
C GLU A 268 6.98 -30.61 -2.13
N LYS A 269 6.96 -29.38 -2.71
CA LYS A 269 7.66 -29.05 -3.97
C LYS A 269 9.19 -29.18 -3.83
N LYS A 270 9.74 -29.03 -2.62
CA LYS A 270 11.17 -29.25 -2.33
C LYS A 270 11.51 -30.72 -2.13
N GLY A 271 10.52 -31.61 -2.07
CA GLY A 271 10.71 -33.06 -1.84
C GLY A 271 10.90 -33.42 -0.38
N ASP A 272 10.70 -32.50 0.55
CA ASP A 272 10.73 -32.72 1.99
C ASP A 272 9.43 -32.22 2.63
N PRO A 273 8.39 -33.06 2.76
CA PRO A 273 7.08 -32.67 3.28
C PRO A 273 7.09 -32.16 4.72
N ASP A 274 8.14 -32.42 5.48
CA ASP A 274 8.26 -31.97 6.88
C ASP A 274 9.07 -30.68 7.04
N LEU A 275 9.72 -30.17 5.98
CA LEU A 275 10.59 -29.00 6.01
C LEU A 275 9.84 -27.72 6.50
N TRP A 276 8.54 -27.58 6.23
CA TRP A 276 7.74 -26.44 6.71
C TRP A 276 7.73 -26.33 8.23
N LYS A 277 7.84 -27.45 8.96
CA LYS A 277 7.82 -27.48 10.42
C LYS A 277 9.01 -26.73 11.02
N GLU A 278 10.14 -26.69 10.34
CA GLU A 278 11.34 -25.97 10.77
C GLU A 278 11.11 -24.44 10.82
N TYR A 279 10.17 -23.91 10.05
CA TYR A 279 9.83 -22.48 10.03
C TYR A 279 8.67 -22.15 10.96
N TRP A 280 7.80 -23.11 11.27
CA TRP A 280 6.59 -22.86 12.05
C TRP A 280 6.67 -23.29 13.52
N PHE A 281 7.58 -24.21 13.87
CA PHE A 281 7.71 -24.73 15.25
C PHE A 281 9.06 -24.43 15.89
N SER A 282 10.08 -24.07 15.14
CA SER A 282 11.39 -23.73 15.71
C SER A 282 11.36 -22.36 16.38
N LYS A 283 11.73 -22.31 17.66
CA LYS A 283 11.82 -21.04 18.44
C LYS A 283 12.84 -20.05 17.88
N ASP A 284 13.79 -20.53 17.06
CA ASP A 284 14.79 -19.69 16.40
C ASP A 284 14.30 -19.09 15.09
N THR A 285 13.04 -19.30 14.70
CA THR A 285 12.45 -18.69 13.51
C THR A 285 11.99 -17.26 13.79
N LYS A 286 12.44 -16.34 12.95
CA LYS A 286 11.92 -14.97 12.88
C LYS A 286 10.76 -14.92 11.87
N MET A 287 9.53 -14.87 12.35
CA MET A 287 8.33 -14.75 11.52
C MET A 287 7.96 -13.28 11.35
N ILE A 288 7.77 -12.82 10.11
CA ILE A 288 7.48 -11.43 9.77
C ILE A 288 6.28 -11.37 8.81
N HIS A 289 5.25 -10.62 9.19
CA HIS A 289 4.07 -10.39 8.37
C HIS A 289 4.05 -8.95 7.83
N PHE A 290 4.24 -8.77 6.53
CA PHE A 290 4.07 -7.47 5.86
C PHE A 290 2.61 -7.26 5.48
N ILE A 291 2.01 -6.17 5.97
CA ILE A 291 0.56 -5.93 5.85
C ILE A 291 0.24 -4.45 5.63
N GLY A 292 -0.96 -4.15 5.16
CA GLY A 292 -1.56 -2.82 5.29
C GLY A 292 -2.15 -2.61 6.69
N LYS A 293 -2.32 -1.36 7.12
CA LYS A 293 -2.84 -0.99 8.46
C LYS A 293 -4.21 -1.57 8.79
N ASP A 294 -5.03 -1.83 7.79
CA ASP A 294 -6.36 -2.45 7.91
C ASP A 294 -6.30 -3.90 8.40
N ASN A 295 -5.16 -4.56 8.23
CA ASN A 295 -4.94 -5.94 8.64
C ASN A 295 -4.27 -6.09 10.04
N ILE A 296 -3.98 -5.00 10.74
CA ILE A 296 -3.27 -5.06 12.04
C ILE A 296 -4.03 -5.91 13.05
N VAL A 297 -5.34 -5.73 13.21
CA VAL A 297 -6.14 -6.49 14.18
C VAL A 297 -6.06 -8.00 13.95
N PHE A 298 -6.02 -8.41 12.68
CA PHE A 298 -5.97 -9.83 12.31
C PHE A 298 -4.60 -10.44 12.62
N HIS A 299 -3.53 -9.78 12.23
CA HIS A 299 -2.16 -10.32 12.35
C HIS A 299 -1.53 -10.11 13.74
N ALA A 300 -1.98 -9.08 14.48
CA ALA A 300 -1.42 -8.78 15.80
C ALA A 300 -2.26 -9.28 16.98
N LEU A 301 -3.53 -9.68 16.76
CA LEU A 301 -4.42 -10.16 17.83
C LEU A 301 -5.06 -11.50 17.47
N ILE A 302 -5.85 -11.57 16.39
CA ILE A 302 -6.66 -12.76 16.09
C ILE A 302 -5.75 -13.93 15.68
N TRP A 303 -4.85 -13.74 14.75
CA TRP A 303 -3.93 -14.77 14.29
C TRP A 303 -3.00 -15.32 15.40
N PRO A 304 -2.34 -14.48 16.21
CA PRO A 304 -1.58 -14.98 17.36
C PRO A 304 -2.44 -15.74 18.36
N ALA A 305 -3.67 -15.29 18.63
CA ALA A 305 -4.59 -16.04 19.50
C ALA A 305 -4.96 -17.41 18.93
N MET A 306 -5.16 -17.51 17.61
CA MET A 306 -5.40 -18.82 16.95
C MET A 306 -4.19 -19.73 17.04
N LEU A 307 -2.97 -19.22 16.84
CA LEU A 307 -1.73 -19.98 17.01
C LEU A 307 -1.55 -20.46 18.46
N MET A 308 -1.81 -19.60 19.46
CA MET A 308 -1.79 -19.95 20.87
C MET A 308 -2.87 -20.99 21.23
N ALA A 309 -4.05 -20.90 20.64
CA ALA A 309 -5.14 -21.85 20.85
C ALA A 309 -4.82 -23.21 20.26
N TYR A 310 -4.24 -23.24 19.06
CA TYR A 310 -3.79 -24.46 18.42
C TYR A 310 -2.63 -25.08 19.23
N GLY A 311 -1.61 -24.27 19.59
CA GLY A 311 -0.43 -24.65 20.36
C GLY A 311 0.81 -24.95 19.53
N ASP A 312 1.97 -24.77 20.13
CA ASP A 312 3.31 -25.10 19.63
C ASP A 312 3.83 -24.27 18.43
N TYR A 313 3.00 -23.45 17.79
CA TYR A 313 3.44 -22.55 16.71
C TYR A 313 4.28 -21.38 17.24
N VAL A 314 5.27 -20.95 16.46
CA VAL A 314 5.96 -19.67 16.71
C VAL A 314 4.99 -18.50 16.45
N LEU A 315 5.14 -17.45 17.24
CA LEU A 315 4.34 -16.23 17.08
C LEU A 315 5.10 -15.19 16.27
N PRO A 316 4.40 -14.24 15.60
CA PRO A 316 5.04 -13.20 14.82
C PRO A 316 6.11 -12.44 15.60
N SER A 317 7.31 -12.35 15.04
CA SER A 317 8.39 -11.52 15.59
C SER A 317 8.15 -10.05 15.30
N ASP A 318 7.78 -9.74 14.07
CA ASP A 318 7.53 -8.39 13.58
C ASP A 318 6.29 -8.35 12.66
N ILE A 319 5.59 -7.20 12.70
CA ILE A 319 4.43 -6.91 11.84
C ILE A 319 4.62 -5.51 11.25
N PRO A 320 5.48 -5.35 10.24
CA PRO A 320 5.62 -4.08 9.53
C PRO A 320 4.35 -3.79 8.75
N ALA A 321 3.52 -2.89 9.30
CA ALA A 321 2.28 -2.44 8.70
C ALA A 321 2.47 -1.07 8.06
N ASN A 322 2.20 -0.95 6.78
CA ASN A 322 2.21 0.33 6.09
C ASN A 322 0.84 1.01 6.16
N GLN A 323 0.87 2.34 6.14
CA GLN A 323 -0.30 3.20 6.00
C GLN A 323 -0.84 3.14 4.57
N PHE A 324 -1.86 3.93 4.22
CA PHE A 324 -2.42 3.90 2.87
C PHE A 324 -1.63 4.77 1.90
N LEU A 325 -1.52 4.29 0.67
CA LEU A 325 -1.18 5.09 -0.48
C LEU A 325 -2.48 5.61 -1.08
N ASN A 326 -2.56 6.91 -1.33
CA ASN A 326 -3.64 7.56 -2.08
C ASN A 326 -3.20 7.76 -3.55
N LEU A 327 -4.12 8.19 -4.41
CA LEU A 327 -3.90 8.44 -5.82
C LEU A 327 -4.45 9.82 -6.19
N GLU A 328 -3.57 10.75 -6.63
CA GLU A 328 -3.95 12.11 -7.02
C GLU A 328 -4.86 12.81 -5.98
N GLY A 329 -4.53 12.64 -4.69
CA GLY A 329 -5.28 13.21 -3.56
C GLY A 329 -6.48 12.39 -3.06
N ASP A 330 -6.91 11.36 -3.77
CA ASP A 330 -8.06 10.53 -3.44
C ASP A 330 -7.65 9.10 -3.02
N LYS A 331 -8.55 8.39 -2.32
CA LYS A 331 -8.34 6.98 -1.99
C LYS A 331 -8.51 6.09 -3.21
N PHE A 332 -7.63 5.09 -3.37
CA PHE A 332 -7.87 4.00 -4.31
C PHE A 332 -9.23 3.35 -4.06
N SER A 333 -9.94 3.04 -5.13
CA SER A 333 -11.26 2.41 -5.05
C SER A 333 -11.48 1.41 -6.19
N THR A 334 -11.43 0.13 -5.85
CA THR A 334 -11.73 -0.95 -6.81
C THR A 334 -13.17 -0.90 -7.30
N SER A 335 -14.13 -0.63 -6.40
CA SER A 335 -15.56 -0.58 -6.75
C SER A 335 -15.93 0.59 -7.66
N LYS A 336 -15.15 1.69 -7.63
CA LYS A 336 -15.32 2.86 -8.50
C LYS A 336 -14.39 2.84 -9.71
N ASN A 337 -13.60 1.79 -9.88
CA ASN A 337 -12.53 1.68 -10.88
C ASN A 337 -11.56 2.89 -10.88
N TYR A 338 -11.34 3.48 -9.69
CA TYR A 338 -10.38 4.57 -9.49
C TYR A 338 -9.09 4.00 -8.92
N ALA A 339 -8.25 3.49 -9.81
CA ALA A 339 -7.00 2.82 -9.45
C ALA A 339 -6.04 2.81 -10.64
N ILE A 340 -4.74 2.72 -10.36
CA ILE A 340 -3.74 2.30 -11.34
C ILE A 340 -3.51 0.81 -11.10
N TRP A 341 -3.97 0.00 -12.04
CA TRP A 341 -3.78 -1.45 -11.98
C TRP A 341 -2.37 -1.83 -12.38
N LEU A 342 -1.76 -2.74 -11.67
CA LEU A 342 -0.38 -3.16 -11.95
C LEU A 342 -0.19 -3.71 -13.38
N PRO A 343 -1.09 -4.57 -13.91
CA PRO A 343 -0.96 -5.02 -15.31
C PRO A 343 -1.03 -3.87 -16.32
N ASP A 344 -1.85 -2.85 -16.06
CA ASP A 344 -1.96 -1.68 -16.95
C ASP A 344 -0.71 -0.82 -16.90
N TYR A 345 -0.14 -0.62 -15.71
CA TYR A 345 1.12 0.08 -15.54
C TYR A 345 2.27 -0.62 -16.29
N LEU A 346 2.39 -1.94 -16.16
CA LEU A 346 3.49 -2.72 -16.72
C LEU A 346 3.47 -2.79 -18.26
N ARG A 347 2.33 -2.50 -18.90
CA ARG A 347 2.28 -2.35 -20.37
C ARG A 347 2.98 -1.08 -20.85
N ASP A 348 2.90 0.00 -20.06
CA ASP A 348 3.36 1.33 -20.49
C ASP A 348 4.74 1.68 -19.93
N PHE A 349 5.12 1.09 -18.77
CA PHE A 349 6.33 1.44 -18.01
C PHE A 349 7.08 0.23 -17.48
N LYS A 350 8.36 0.42 -17.17
CA LYS A 350 9.22 -0.60 -16.56
C LYS A 350 8.93 -0.76 -15.06
N ALA A 351 9.03 -1.99 -14.57
CA ALA A 351 8.80 -2.33 -13.15
C ALA A 351 9.68 -1.52 -12.18
N ASP A 352 10.99 -1.38 -12.46
CA ASP A 352 11.92 -0.71 -11.56
C ASP A 352 11.59 0.78 -11.35
N SER A 353 11.03 1.47 -12.37
CA SER A 353 10.59 2.86 -12.21
C SER A 353 9.48 2.99 -11.17
N LEU A 354 8.55 2.04 -11.15
CA LEU A 354 7.50 1.99 -10.13
C LEU A 354 8.02 1.55 -8.78
N ARG A 355 8.88 0.53 -8.73
CA ARG A 355 9.51 0.06 -7.48
C ARG A 355 10.24 1.20 -6.79
N TYR A 356 10.97 2.03 -7.58
CA TYR A 356 11.61 3.24 -7.09
C TYR A 356 10.61 4.23 -6.50
N ALA A 357 9.60 4.62 -7.28
CA ALA A 357 8.63 5.65 -6.88
C ALA A 357 7.84 5.23 -5.62
N LEU A 358 7.38 3.98 -5.56
CA LEU A 358 6.65 3.46 -4.40
C LEU A 358 7.52 3.35 -3.15
N THR A 359 8.81 3.00 -3.28
CA THR A 359 9.75 2.98 -2.15
C THR A 359 10.12 4.39 -1.71
N ARG A 360 10.40 5.28 -2.67
CA ARG A 360 10.72 6.70 -2.43
C ARG A 360 9.61 7.41 -1.66
N ASN A 361 8.38 7.01 -1.88
CA ASN A 361 7.17 7.56 -1.27
C ASN A 361 6.43 6.54 -0.38
N ALA A 362 7.13 5.56 0.17
CA ALA A 362 6.52 4.50 0.95
C ALA A 362 5.71 5.05 2.15
N PRO A 363 4.48 4.56 2.37
CA PRO A 363 3.61 5.01 3.45
C PRO A 363 3.97 4.33 4.79
N GLU A 364 5.25 4.36 5.20
CA GLU A 364 5.76 3.62 6.37
C GLU A 364 5.25 4.13 7.71
N ALA A 365 4.98 5.44 7.82
CA ALA A 365 4.57 6.08 9.08
C ALA A 365 3.26 6.85 8.98
N ARG A 366 2.89 7.31 7.79
CA ARG A 366 1.66 8.08 7.50
C ARG A 366 1.19 7.78 6.09
N ASP A 367 -0.08 8.08 5.82
CA ASP A 367 -0.62 8.02 4.46
C ASP A 367 0.20 8.91 3.52
N THR A 368 0.44 8.44 2.30
CA THR A 368 1.14 9.16 1.24
C THR A 368 0.27 9.22 -0.02
N ASP A 369 0.65 10.04 -0.97
CA ASP A 369 -0.08 10.22 -2.22
C ASP A 369 0.81 9.90 -3.42
N PHE A 370 0.32 9.09 -4.36
CA PHE A 370 0.98 8.86 -5.64
C PHE A 370 0.40 9.82 -6.66
N THR A 371 1.28 10.62 -7.28
CA THR A 371 0.92 11.43 -8.44
C THR A 371 1.79 11.04 -9.64
N TRP A 372 1.21 11.08 -10.84
CA TRP A 372 1.95 10.82 -12.07
C TRP A 372 3.07 11.85 -12.30
N ARG A 373 2.88 13.08 -11.84
CA ARG A 373 3.90 14.14 -11.94
C ARG A 373 5.09 13.89 -11.03
N ASP A 374 4.85 13.48 -9.79
CA ASP A 374 5.93 13.11 -8.88
C ASP A 374 6.68 11.87 -9.39
N PHE A 375 5.96 10.87 -9.89
CA PHE A 375 6.56 9.69 -10.52
C PHE A 375 7.52 10.08 -11.65
N GLN A 376 7.10 10.95 -12.57
CA GLN A 376 7.92 11.46 -13.65
C GLN A 376 9.15 12.21 -13.14
N ALA A 377 8.94 13.13 -12.18
CA ALA A 377 10.01 13.94 -11.61
C ALA A 377 11.08 13.05 -10.94
N TRP A 378 10.68 12.08 -10.14
CA TRP A 378 11.63 11.15 -9.51
C TRP A 378 12.33 10.27 -10.54
N HIS A 379 11.61 9.76 -11.53
CA HIS A 379 12.23 8.98 -12.61
C HIS A 379 13.27 9.79 -13.39
N ASN A 380 12.90 10.99 -13.82
CA ASN A 380 13.78 11.80 -14.67
C ASN A 380 14.99 12.35 -13.89
N ASN A 381 14.76 12.92 -12.70
CA ASN A 381 15.82 13.60 -11.97
C ASN A 381 16.70 12.64 -11.15
N GLU A 382 16.07 11.61 -10.53
CA GLU A 382 16.81 10.75 -9.61
C GLU A 382 17.32 9.47 -10.31
N LEU A 383 16.50 8.80 -11.13
CA LEU A 383 16.95 7.60 -11.85
C LEU A 383 17.74 7.94 -13.12
N ALA A 384 17.25 8.81 -14.00
CA ALA A 384 17.93 9.10 -15.24
C ALA A 384 19.13 10.06 -15.05
N ASP A 385 18.90 11.24 -14.44
CA ASP A 385 19.91 12.30 -14.35
C ASP A 385 20.94 12.08 -13.22
N ASN A 386 20.61 11.32 -12.17
CA ASN A 386 21.57 11.02 -11.10
C ASN A 386 22.19 9.62 -11.29
N LEU A 387 21.42 8.54 -11.08
CA LEU A 387 21.94 7.17 -11.11
C LEU A 387 22.39 6.76 -12.52
N GLY A 388 21.52 6.90 -13.49
CA GLY A 388 21.79 6.53 -14.90
C GLY A 388 22.96 7.31 -15.49
N ASN A 389 23.03 8.62 -15.19
CA ASN A 389 24.11 9.49 -15.65
C ASN A 389 25.46 9.04 -15.08
N PHE A 390 25.56 8.80 -13.76
CA PHE A 390 26.82 8.36 -13.14
C PHE A 390 27.32 7.06 -13.75
N VAL A 391 26.46 6.04 -13.82
CA VAL A 391 26.82 4.72 -14.38
C VAL A 391 27.21 4.84 -15.86
N ASN A 392 26.42 5.55 -16.65
CA ASN A 392 26.69 5.72 -18.09
C ASN A 392 28.00 6.47 -18.34
N ARG A 393 28.26 7.57 -17.64
CA ARG A 393 29.50 8.36 -17.78
C ARG A 393 30.73 7.52 -17.42
N SER A 394 30.67 6.78 -16.31
CA SER A 394 31.78 5.96 -15.84
C SER A 394 32.10 4.84 -16.84
N LEU A 395 31.11 4.07 -17.24
CA LEU A 395 31.31 2.94 -18.13
C LEU A 395 31.67 3.35 -19.58
N THR A 396 31.02 4.40 -20.10
CA THR A 396 31.32 4.94 -21.43
C THR A 396 32.75 5.50 -21.49
N PHE A 397 33.21 6.14 -20.39
CA PHE A 397 34.58 6.65 -20.33
C PHE A 397 35.61 5.51 -20.40
N ILE A 398 35.41 4.46 -19.62
CA ILE A 398 36.27 3.26 -19.62
C ILE A 398 36.26 2.59 -20.99
N LYS A 399 35.07 2.37 -21.57
CA LYS A 399 34.97 1.77 -22.92
C LYS A 399 35.71 2.58 -23.96
N LYS A 400 35.55 3.90 -23.95
CA LYS A 400 36.11 4.80 -24.97
C LYS A 400 37.62 4.99 -24.82
N TYR A 401 38.15 5.12 -23.63
CA TYR A 401 39.53 5.52 -23.41
C TYR A 401 40.47 4.42 -22.92
N TYR A 402 39.91 3.33 -22.41
CA TYR A 402 40.69 2.19 -21.90
C TYR A 402 40.34 0.87 -22.60
N GLY A 403 39.58 0.91 -23.71
CA GLY A 403 39.23 -0.29 -24.48
C GLY A 403 38.50 -1.34 -23.68
N SER A 404 37.64 -0.91 -22.77
CA SER A 404 36.89 -1.73 -21.79
C SER A 404 37.74 -2.32 -20.66
N SER A 405 39.04 -2.14 -20.60
CA SER A 405 39.88 -2.51 -19.48
C SER A 405 39.67 -1.55 -18.31
N VAL A 406 39.47 -2.07 -17.12
CA VAL A 406 39.32 -1.23 -15.91
C VAL A 406 40.70 -0.90 -15.37
N PRO A 407 41.07 0.42 -15.25
CA PRO A 407 42.33 0.80 -14.64
C PRO A 407 42.46 0.28 -13.19
N THR A 408 43.68 0.17 -12.71
CA THR A 408 43.98 -0.20 -11.32
C THR A 408 44.64 0.96 -10.58
N ALA A 409 44.46 1.02 -9.27
CA ALA A 409 45.11 2.01 -8.43
C ALA A 409 45.58 1.40 -7.10
N SER A 410 46.78 1.77 -6.66
CA SER A 410 47.35 1.33 -5.38
C SER A 410 47.53 2.48 -4.36
N THR A 411 47.43 3.73 -4.81
CA THR A 411 47.53 4.95 -3.98
C THR A 411 46.32 5.82 -4.21
N PHE A 412 45.84 6.46 -3.13
CA PHE A 412 44.61 7.25 -3.12
C PHE A 412 44.88 8.63 -2.52
N ALA A 413 44.29 9.67 -3.13
CA ALA A 413 44.29 11.03 -2.59
C ALA A 413 43.15 11.22 -1.57
N GLU A 414 43.07 12.40 -0.99
CA GLU A 414 42.09 12.73 0.06
C GLU A 414 40.63 12.51 -0.43
N ASN A 415 40.29 13.02 -1.61
CA ASN A 415 38.92 12.83 -2.17
C ASN A 415 38.58 11.39 -2.49
N ASP A 416 39.57 10.62 -3.00
CA ASP A 416 39.37 9.18 -3.25
C ASP A 416 39.07 8.46 -1.95
N ASN A 417 39.87 8.72 -0.89
CA ASN A 417 39.70 8.12 0.42
C ASN A 417 38.36 8.51 1.04
N ARG A 418 37.94 9.78 0.90
CA ARG A 418 36.61 10.22 1.32
C ARG A 418 35.49 9.42 0.64
N MET A 419 35.58 9.22 -0.67
CA MET A 419 34.57 8.48 -1.43
C MET A 419 34.58 6.98 -1.08
N LEU A 420 35.76 6.40 -0.93
CA LEU A 420 35.94 5.00 -0.49
C LEU A 420 35.41 4.78 0.93
N ASP A 421 35.53 5.78 1.82
CA ASP A 421 35.00 5.73 3.18
C ASP A 421 33.47 5.77 3.21
N ILE A 422 32.84 6.60 2.35
CA ILE A 422 31.38 6.59 2.14
C ILE A 422 30.93 5.21 1.65
N LEU A 423 31.66 4.66 0.68
CA LEU A 423 31.36 3.33 0.12
C LEU A 423 31.49 2.23 1.16
N HIS A 424 32.55 2.26 1.97
CA HIS A 424 32.80 1.28 3.00
C HIS A 424 31.69 1.23 4.07
N LYS A 425 31.16 2.38 4.45
CA LYS A 425 30.10 2.51 5.47
C LYS A 425 28.70 2.17 4.93
N ALA A 426 28.49 2.24 3.61
CA ALA A 426 27.17 2.13 3.00
C ALA A 426 26.44 0.81 3.31
N PRO A 427 27.06 -0.40 3.17
CA PRO A 427 26.36 -1.66 3.42
C PRO A 427 25.82 -1.79 4.84
N ALA A 428 26.59 -1.36 5.84
CA ALA A 428 26.19 -1.41 7.25
C ALA A 428 25.04 -0.42 7.53
N GLY A 429 25.20 0.86 7.11
CA GLY A 429 24.21 1.89 7.37
C GLY A 429 22.89 1.65 6.63
N ILE A 430 22.92 1.21 5.37
CA ILE A 430 21.72 0.84 4.59
C ILE A 430 21.10 -0.42 5.18
N GLY A 431 21.91 -1.44 5.48
CA GLY A 431 21.46 -2.69 6.06
C GLY A 431 20.70 -2.49 7.37
N GLU A 432 21.18 -1.61 8.27
CA GLU A 432 20.50 -1.23 9.50
C GLU A 432 19.08 -0.68 9.22
N LYS A 433 18.93 0.19 8.20
CA LYS A 433 17.61 0.71 7.81
C LYS A 433 16.68 -0.39 7.32
N LEU A 434 17.20 -1.34 6.53
CA LEU A 434 16.41 -2.46 6.03
C LEU A 434 15.98 -3.42 7.15
N GLU A 435 16.82 -3.67 8.14
CA GLU A 435 16.47 -4.47 9.34
C GLU A 435 15.36 -3.81 10.18
N GLN A 436 15.30 -2.46 10.18
CA GLN A 436 14.30 -1.66 10.89
C GLN A 436 13.04 -1.40 10.03
N PHE A 437 12.94 -1.99 8.83
CA PHE A 437 11.84 -1.78 7.89
C PHE A 437 11.67 -0.31 7.47
N GLU A 438 12.79 0.42 7.37
CA GLU A 438 12.90 1.81 6.90
C GLU A 438 13.39 1.86 5.44
N PHE A 439 12.66 1.25 4.52
CA PHE A 439 13.08 1.08 3.13
C PHE A 439 13.26 2.41 2.40
N LYS A 440 12.38 3.37 2.67
CA LYS A 440 12.49 4.75 2.15
C LYS A 440 13.82 5.39 2.55
N ASN A 441 14.23 5.23 3.79
CA ASN A 441 15.49 5.78 4.29
C ASN A 441 16.70 5.05 3.68
N GLY A 442 16.63 3.70 3.57
CA GLY A 442 17.67 2.91 2.91
C GLY A 442 17.90 3.34 1.45
N LEU A 443 16.82 3.47 0.67
CA LEU A 443 16.91 3.96 -0.72
C LEU A 443 17.47 5.38 -0.80
N ARG A 444 17.07 6.26 0.11
CA ARG A 444 17.57 7.64 0.15
C ARG A 444 19.08 7.71 0.39
N GLU A 445 19.65 6.85 1.25
CA GLU A 445 21.11 6.80 1.48
C GLU A 445 21.86 6.34 0.22
N ILE A 446 21.31 5.35 -0.53
CA ILE A 446 21.90 4.93 -1.83
C ILE A 446 21.90 6.11 -2.82
N MET A 447 20.80 6.84 -2.91
CA MET A 447 20.70 7.96 -3.87
C MET A 447 21.61 9.15 -3.48
N LYS A 448 21.82 9.41 -2.19
CA LYS A 448 22.82 10.37 -1.71
C LYS A 448 24.24 9.94 -2.08
N MET A 449 24.58 8.66 -1.86
CA MET A 449 25.90 8.13 -2.26
C MET A 449 26.11 8.31 -3.76
N THR A 450 25.08 8.12 -4.58
CA THR A 450 25.14 8.33 -6.04
C THR A 450 25.35 9.83 -6.39
N GLN A 451 24.74 10.74 -5.63
CA GLN A 451 24.99 12.19 -5.80
C GLN A 451 26.45 12.55 -5.48
N GLU A 452 26.99 12.03 -4.38
CA GLU A 452 28.39 12.24 -4.03
C GLU A 452 29.34 11.64 -5.07
N ALA A 453 28.97 10.50 -5.65
CA ALA A 453 29.72 9.87 -6.76
C ALA A 453 29.75 10.76 -8.04
N ASN A 454 28.63 11.39 -8.40
CA ASN A 454 28.61 12.38 -9.49
C ASN A 454 29.50 13.58 -9.18
N ARG A 455 29.42 14.15 -7.95
CA ARG A 455 30.28 15.27 -7.50
C ARG A 455 31.76 14.89 -7.54
N TYR A 456 32.11 13.69 -7.08
CA TYR A 456 33.47 13.16 -7.14
C TYR A 456 33.96 13.07 -8.59
N PHE A 457 33.16 12.50 -9.52
CA PHE A 457 33.50 12.40 -10.92
C PHE A 457 33.74 13.79 -11.56
N ASP A 458 32.87 14.78 -11.22
CA ASP A 458 32.98 16.14 -11.74
C ASP A 458 34.20 16.88 -11.17
N HIS A 459 34.52 16.68 -9.87
CA HIS A 459 35.66 17.30 -9.22
C HIS A 459 37.01 16.77 -9.71
N GLU A 460 37.11 15.46 -9.96
CA GLU A 460 38.35 14.83 -10.44
C GLU A 460 38.59 15.04 -11.94
N GLU A 461 37.62 15.57 -12.67
CA GLU A 461 37.69 15.93 -14.09
C GLU A 461 38.43 14.90 -14.99
N PRO A 462 38.01 13.63 -15.04
CA PRO A 462 38.75 12.59 -15.77
C PRO A 462 38.96 12.94 -17.26
N TRP A 463 38.10 13.76 -17.86
CA TRP A 463 38.25 14.24 -19.25
C TRP A 463 39.44 15.21 -19.40
N VAL A 464 39.87 15.91 -18.33
CA VAL A 464 41.06 16.77 -18.26
C VAL A 464 42.27 15.95 -17.83
N THR A 465 42.15 15.24 -16.68
CA THR A 465 43.26 14.52 -16.05
C THR A 465 43.81 13.40 -16.95
N ARG A 466 42.99 12.81 -17.81
CA ARG A 466 43.46 11.86 -18.81
C ARG A 466 44.59 12.41 -19.71
N LYS A 467 44.60 13.72 -19.96
CA LYS A 467 45.62 14.38 -20.81
C LYS A 467 46.76 14.99 -19.98
N THR A 468 46.45 15.49 -18.80
CA THR A 468 47.40 16.25 -17.97
C THR A 468 48.12 15.37 -16.95
N ASN A 469 47.42 14.38 -16.37
CA ASN A 469 47.98 13.41 -15.41
C ASN A 469 47.23 12.08 -15.48
N PRO A 470 47.60 11.17 -16.42
CA PRO A 470 46.91 9.89 -16.63
C PRO A 470 46.73 9.03 -15.37
N LEU A 471 47.69 9.06 -14.43
CA LEU A 471 47.61 8.28 -13.17
C LEU A 471 46.46 8.74 -12.28
N ILE A 472 46.19 10.06 -12.26
CA ILE A 472 45.00 10.55 -11.53
C ILE A 472 43.72 10.06 -12.18
N CYS A 473 43.65 10.13 -13.53
CA CYS A 473 42.50 9.64 -14.28
C CYS A 473 42.26 8.13 -14.06
N GLU A 474 43.28 7.29 -14.09
CA GLU A 474 43.21 5.85 -13.85
C GLU A 474 42.65 5.57 -12.44
N ARG A 475 43.18 6.26 -11.46
CA ARG A 475 42.73 6.18 -10.06
C ARG A 475 41.25 6.58 -9.91
N THR A 476 40.86 7.70 -10.49
CA THR A 476 39.47 8.17 -10.49
C THR A 476 38.54 7.13 -11.10
N MET A 477 38.91 6.57 -12.26
CA MET A 477 38.09 5.57 -12.93
C MET A 477 38.00 4.25 -12.15
N TYR A 478 39.09 3.86 -11.46
CA TYR A 478 39.05 2.70 -10.56
C TYR A 478 38.08 2.90 -9.39
N VAL A 479 38.09 4.07 -8.74
CA VAL A 479 37.12 4.41 -7.68
C VAL A 479 35.71 4.43 -8.21
N CYS A 480 35.46 5.01 -9.40
CA CYS A 480 34.15 5.00 -10.03
C CYS A 480 33.64 3.56 -10.28
N MET A 481 34.52 2.65 -10.70
CA MET A 481 34.15 1.26 -10.89
C MET A 481 33.80 0.56 -9.58
N LYS A 482 34.53 0.82 -8.50
CA LYS A 482 34.15 0.32 -7.17
C LYS A 482 32.75 0.80 -6.78
N ILE A 483 32.41 2.07 -7.02
CA ILE A 483 31.10 2.63 -6.74
C ILE A 483 30.01 1.96 -7.60
N VAL A 484 30.23 1.83 -8.92
CA VAL A 484 29.26 1.15 -9.83
C VAL A 484 29.03 -0.31 -9.38
N THR A 485 30.11 -1.00 -9.00
CA THR A 485 30.02 -2.39 -8.51
C THR A 485 29.19 -2.47 -7.22
N SER A 486 29.43 -1.60 -6.25
CA SER A 486 28.64 -1.55 -5.02
C SER A 486 27.19 -1.19 -5.28
N LEU A 487 26.91 -0.18 -6.12
CA LEU A 487 25.56 0.21 -6.50
C LEU A 487 24.78 -0.95 -7.14
N SER A 488 25.44 -1.82 -7.91
CA SER A 488 24.79 -2.98 -8.54
C SER A 488 24.26 -4.01 -7.55
N VAL A 489 24.78 -4.03 -6.31
CA VAL A 489 24.30 -4.90 -5.23
C VAL A 489 23.37 -4.14 -4.27
N LEU A 490 23.73 -2.91 -3.87
CA LEU A 490 22.93 -2.11 -2.96
C LEU A 490 21.53 -1.79 -3.51
N LEU A 491 21.41 -1.65 -4.84
CA LEU A 491 20.15 -1.40 -5.53
C LEU A 491 19.31 -2.67 -5.77
N GLU A 492 19.89 -3.86 -5.71
CA GLU A 492 19.19 -5.11 -6.06
C GLU A 492 17.89 -5.35 -5.27
N PRO A 493 17.82 -5.08 -3.95
CA PRO A 493 16.56 -5.19 -3.23
C PRO A 493 15.45 -4.28 -3.79
N PHE A 494 15.81 -3.12 -4.27
CA PHE A 494 14.89 -2.07 -4.72
C PHE A 494 14.61 -2.14 -6.22
N LEU A 495 15.64 -2.29 -7.03
CA LEU A 495 15.64 -2.20 -8.51
C LEU A 495 16.30 -3.43 -9.12
N PRO A 496 15.69 -4.63 -9.00
CA PRO A 496 16.34 -5.89 -9.37
C PRO A 496 16.70 -5.99 -10.86
N PHE A 497 15.87 -5.46 -11.75
CA PHE A 497 16.14 -5.50 -13.19
C PHE A 497 17.29 -4.56 -13.57
N THR A 498 17.36 -3.39 -12.96
CA THR A 498 18.46 -2.44 -13.15
C THR A 498 19.76 -3.00 -12.58
N ALA A 499 19.72 -3.58 -11.38
CA ALA A 499 20.87 -4.24 -10.77
C ALA A 499 21.41 -5.38 -11.63
N ALA A 500 20.53 -6.22 -12.18
CA ALA A 500 20.91 -7.29 -13.10
C ALA A 500 21.61 -6.77 -14.37
N LYS A 501 21.10 -5.68 -14.97
CA LYS A 501 21.73 -5.01 -16.10
C LYS A 501 23.10 -4.43 -15.76
N MET A 502 23.20 -3.74 -14.62
CA MET A 502 24.49 -3.21 -14.14
C MET A 502 25.50 -4.32 -13.96
N LYS A 503 25.13 -5.42 -13.30
CA LYS A 503 25.99 -6.60 -13.10
C LYS A 503 26.49 -7.20 -14.42
N LYS A 504 25.62 -7.27 -15.44
CA LYS A 504 26.00 -7.72 -16.79
C LYS A 504 27.00 -6.76 -17.44
N MET A 505 26.75 -5.44 -17.36
CA MET A 505 27.63 -4.41 -17.94
C MET A 505 29.02 -4.40 -17.35
N ILE A 506 29.17 -4.72 -16.05
CA ILE A 506 30.47 -4.70 -15.36
C ILE A 506 31.15 -6.05 -15.26
N ASN A 507 30.63 -7.11 -15.89
CA ASN A 507 31.10 -8.50 -15.71
C ASN A 507 31.24 -8.85 -14.20
N PHE A 508 30.17 -8.58 -13.43
CA PHE A 508 30.17 -8.62 -11.97
C PHE A 508 30.74 -9.90 -11.38
N ILE A 509 31.70 -9.75 -10.46
CA ILE A 509 32.23 -10.85 -9.67
C ILE A 509 31.28 -11.05 -8.48
N PRO A 510 30.67 -12.24 -8.26
CA PRO A 510 29.72 -12.48 -7.17
C PRO A 510 30.32 -12.17 -5.80
N GLN A 511 29.64 -11.31 -5.04
CA GLN A 511 30.07 -10.87 -3.72
C GLN A 511 28.84 -10.72 -2.82
N GLN A 512 29.03 -10.95 -1.51
CA GLN A 512 27.98 -10.80 -0.50
C GLN A 512 27.76 -9.33 -0.13
N TRP A 513 26.60 -9.04 0.46
CA TRP A 513 26.24 -7.70 0.92
C TRP A 513 27.33 -7.01 1.75
N ASP A 514 27.89 -7.73 2.73
CA ASP A 514 28.86 -7.14 3.65
C ASP A 514 30.22 -6.85 3.00
N ALA A 515 30.57 -7.54 1.94
CA ALA A 515 31.81 -7.32 1.19
C ALA A 515 31.75 -6.10 0.28
N ILE A 516 30.54 -5.59 -0.04
CA ILE A 516 30.36 -4.59 -1.08
C ILE A 516 30.83 -3.17 -0.69
N GLY A 517 31.21 -2.97 0.59
CA GLY A 517 31.87 -1.76 1.05
C GLY A 517 33.31 -1.59 0.51
N ALA A 518 33.92 -2.69 0.08
CA ALA A 518 35.25 -2.71 -0.54
C ALA A 518 35.25 -3.74 -1.72
N PRO A 519 34.43 -3.54 -2.76
CA PRO A 519 34.12 -4.56 -3.74
C PRO A 519 35.33 -4.95 -4.59
N ASP A 520 35.37 -6.22 -4.98
CA ASP A 520 36.21 -6.69 -6.09
C ASP A 520 35.65 -6.19 -7.41
N VAL A 521 36.52 -5.71 -8.28
CA VAL A 521 36.17 -5.13 -9.58
C VAL A 521 36.73 -6.04 -10.68
N ALA A 522 35.88 -6.40 -11.63
CA ALA A 522 36.33 -7.16 -12.80
C ALA A 522 37.29 -6.32 -13.66
N PRO A 523 38.34 -6.94 -14.24
CA PRO A 523 39.34 -6.22 -15.00
C PRO A 523 38.83 -5.69 -16.34
N ILE A 524 37.71 -6.18 -16.82
CA ILE A 524 37.11 -5.81 -18.11
C ILE A 524 35.61 -5.64 -17.95
N ILE A 525 35.08 -4.55 -18.50
CA ILE A 525 33.62 -4.32 -18.58
C ILE A 525 33.02 -4.95 -19.86
N GLY A 526 31.73 -5.30 -19.76
CA GLY A 526 30.94 -5.81 -20.89
C GLY A 526 30.33 -4.69 -21.75
N ASP A 527 29.30 -5.08 -22.51
CA ASP A 527 28.54 -4.11 -23.30
C ASP A 527 27.70 -3.21 -22.41
N THR A 528 27.69 -1.91 -22.74
CA THR A 528 27.02 -0.88 -21.97
C THR A 528 25.71 -0.47 -22.65
N GLU A 529 24.66 -0.26 -21.84
CA GLU A 529 23.37 0.25 -22.29
C GLU A 529 22.89 1.41 -21.37
N ILE A 530 21.99 2.24 -21.89
CA ILE A 530 21.34 3.29 -21.08
C ILE A 530 20.33 2.63 -20.14
N LEU A 531 20.48 2.83 -18.82
CA LEU A 531 19.62 2.25 -17.80
C LEU A 531 18.21 2.84 -17.84
N PHE A 532 18.12 4.17 -17.89
CA PHE A 532 16.87 4.92 -17.83
C PHE A 532 16.80 5.97 -18.93
N GLN A 533 15.68 5.98 -19.66
CA GLN A 533 15.31 7.04 -20.58
C GLN A 533 14.31 7.97 -19.90
N LYS A 534 14.42 9.27 -20.13
CA LYS A 534 13.46 10.25 -19.58
C LYS A 534 12.04 9.99 -20.10
N ILE A 535 11.08 10.18 -19.23
CA ILE A 535 9.66 10.09 -19.54
C ILE A 535 9.19 11.49 -19.98
N ASP A 536 8.57 11.55 -21.16
CA ASP A 536 8.03 12.79 -21.74
C ASP A 536 6.71 13.20 -21.06
N ASP A 537 6.45 14.51 -21.00
CA ASP A 537 5.22 15.07 -20.43
C ASP A 537 3.95 14.51 -21.07
N LYS A 538 3.95 14.30 -22.39
CA LYS A 538 2.80 13.76 -23.12
C LYS A 538 2.40 12.36 -22.67
N VAL A 539 3.39 11.54 -22.30
CA VAL A 539 3.13 10.19 -21.78
C VAL A 539 2.40 10.28 -20.44
N ILE A 540 2.81 11.21 -19.59
CA ILE A 540 2.20 11.45 -18.28
C ILE A 540 0.82 12.07 -18.42
N ASP A 541 0.64 13.04 -19.30
CA ASP A 541 -0.68 13.66 -19.59
C ASP A 541 -1.71 12.60 -20.03
N LEU A 542 -1.27 11.63 -20.84
CA LEU A 542 -2.11 10.50 -21.21
C LEU A 542 -2.50 9.64 -19.99
N GLN A 543 -1.58 9.37 -19.08
CA GLN A 543 -1.92 8.58 -17.88
C GLN A 543 -2.87 9.33 -16.94
N VAL A 544 -2.63 10.62 -16.72
CA VAL A 544 -3.54 11.48 -15.94
C VAL A 544 -4.94 11.51 -16.56
N SER A 545 -5.02 11.59 -17.89
CA SER A 545 -6.31 11.58 -18.59
C SER A 545 -7.09 10.28 -18.48
N LYS A 546 -6.40 9.13 -18.28
CA LYS A 546 -7.03 7.82 -18.01
C LYS A 546 -7.69 7.75 -16.63
N LEU A 547 -7.24 8.56 -15.67
CA LEU A 547 -7.88 8.70 -14.37
C LEU A 547 -9.11 9.58 -14.55
N LYS A 548 -10.18 9.02 -15.15
CA LYS A 548 -11.44 9.75 -15.34
C LYS A 548 -11.91 10.26 -13.98
N LYS A 549 -12.02 11.56 -13.84
CA LYS A 549 -12.87 12.14 -12.79
C LYS A 549 -14.25 11.51 -12.97
N ARG A 550 -14.82 10.98 -11.90
CA ARG A 550 -16.14 10.36 -11.93
C ARG A 550 -17.13 11.32 -12.58
N GLU A 551 -17.73 10.93 -13.71
CA GLU A 551 -18.90 11.62 -14.22
C GLU A 551 -20.01 11.46 -13.17
N ILE A 552 -20.57 12.57 -12.72
CA ILE A 552 -21.71 12.58 -11.80
C ILE A 552 -22.99 12.60 -12.61
N SER A 553 -24.00 11.84 -12.15
CA SER A 553 -25.33 11.93 -12.74
C SER A 553 -25.99 13.27 -12.38
N ILE A 554 -27.00 13.66 -13.14
CA ILE A 554 -27.80 14.87 -12.85
C ILE A 554 -28.44 14.78 -11.45
N GLU A 555 -28.78 13.57 -11.00
CA GLU A 555 -29.34 13.34 -9.67
C GLU A 555 -28.26 13.52 -8.56
N GLU A 556 -27.03 13.17 -8.84
CA GLU A 556 -25.90 13.44 -7.92
C GLU A 556 -25.58 14.93 -7.84
N PHE A 557 -25.57 15.62 -8.99
CA PHE A 557 -25.42 17.08 -9.03
C PHE A 557 -26.57 17.79 -8.33
N GLY A 558 -27.80 17.31 -8.50
CA GLY A 558 -29.00 17.85 -7.85
C GLY A 558 -29.00 17.78 -6.31
N LYS A 559 -28.06 17.01 -5.71
CA LYS A 559 -27.85 17.00 -4.26
C LYS A 559 -27.07 18.21 -3.75
N VAL A 560 -26.39 18.94 -4.65
CA VAL A 560 -25.68 20.18 -4.32
C VAL A 560 -26.66 21.35 -4.48
N VAL A 561 -26.89 22.10 -3.40
CA VAL A 561 -27.75 23.26 -3.43
C VAL A 561 -26.89 24.50 -3.66
N LEU A 562 -26.98 25.06 -4.86
CA LEU A 562 -26.31 26.30 -5.21
C LEU A 562 -27.31 27.46 -5.15
N LYS A 563 -26.91 28.55 -4.48
CA LYS A 563 -27.74 29.78 -4.38
C LYS A 563 -26.90 31.01 -4.60
N THR A 564 -27.57 32.08 -5.07
CA THR A 564 -26.98 33.41 -5.05
C THR A 564 -26.93 33.97 -3.63
N GLY A 565 -25.84 34.64 -3.30
CA GLY A 565 -25.66 35.30 -2.00
C GLY A 565 -25.06 36.69 -2.19
N LYS A 566 -25.32 37.59 -1.26
CA LYS A 566 -24.73 38.93 -1.22
C LYS A 566 -23.79 39.05 -0.02
N ILE A 567 -22.57 39.44 -0.23
CA ILE A 567 -21.60 39.65 0.86
C ILE A 567 -21.98 40.96 1.56
N LEU A 568 -22.35 40.88 2.84
CA LEU A 568 -22.69 42.02 3.68
C LEU A 568 -21.45 42.55 4.41
N GLU A 569 -20.63 41.66 4.91
CA GLU A 569 -19.42 41.99 5.67
C GLU A 569 -18.29 41.06 5.27
N ALA A 570 -17.08 41.58 5.31
CA ALA A 570 -15.87 40.76 5.08
C ALA A 570 -14.72 41.27 5.94
N GLU A 571 -13.99 40.35 6.58
CA GLU A 571 -12.82 40.67 7.39
C GLU A 571 -11.74 39.59 7.24
N ILE A 572 -10.49 39.96 7.40
CA ILE A 572 -9.36 39.03 7.36
C ILE A 572 -9.37 38.18 8.65
N VAL A 573 -9.22 36.86 8.50
CA VAL A 573 -9.13 35.96 9.65
C VAL A 573 -7.81 36.21 10.37
N GLU A 574 -7.85 36.43 11.67
CA GLU A 574 -6.68 36.71 12.51
C GLU A 574 -5.60 35.61 12.35
N GLY A 575 -4.36 36.01 12.11
CA GLY A 575 -3.24 35.10 11.88
C GLY A 575 -3.19 34.48 10.48
N SER A 576 -3.97 34.94 9.52
CA SER A 576 -3.94 34.45 8.12
C SER A 576 -3.93 35.60 7.12
N SER A 577 -2.98 35.59 6.18
CA SER A 577 -2.95 36.54 5.05
C SER A 577 -3.85 36.12 3.88
N ASN A 578 -4.41 34.90 3.90
CA ASN A 578 -5.14 34.32 2.76
C ASN A 578 -6.63 34.03 3.04
N LEU A 579 -7.05 34.04 4.33
CA LEU A 579 -8.42 33.69 4.69
C LEU A 579 -9.24 34.96 4.97
N ILE A 580 -10.38 35.06 4.30
CA ILE A 580 -11.37 36.11 4.54
C ILE A 580 -12.63 35.45 5.10
N LYS A 581 -13.11 35.96 6.23
CA LYS A 581 -14.40 35.61 6.82
C LYS A 581 -15.45 36.59 6.24
N CYS A 582 -16.44 36.01 5.59
CA CYS A 582 -17.56 36.78 4.99
C CYS A 582 -18.86 36.47 5.70
N THR A 583 -19.67 37.50 5.98
CA THR A 583 -21.09 37.36 6.29
C THR A 583 -21.85 37.47 4.99
N VAL A 584 -22.51 36.39 4.57
CA VAL A 584 -23.22 36.31 3.29
C VAL A 584 -24.72 36.17 3.54
N GLU A 585 -25.52 37.09 2.99
CA GLU A 585 -26.97 36.99 2.94
C GLU A 585 -27.39 36.03 1.83
N ILE A 586 -28.25 35.05 2.17
CA ILE A 586 -28.80 34.07 1.23
C ILE A 586 -30.31 34.00 1.45
N GLY A 587 -31.08 34.78 0.71
CA GLY A 587 -32.50 34.97 0.97
C GLY A 587 -32.72 35.57 2.35
N ASP A 588 -33.58 34.96 3.14
CA ASP A 588 -33.92 35.43 4.51
C ASP A 588 -32.89 35.02 5.58
N THR A 589 -31.76 34.40 5.19
CA THR A 589 -30.76 33.91 6.14
C THR A 589 -29.40 34.55 5.91
N GLN A 590 -28.64 34.70 6.99
CA GLN A 590 -27.23 35.11 6.91
C GLN A 590 -26.32 33.95 7.33
N ARG A 591 -25.24 33.77 6.63
CA ARG A 591 -24.25 32.73 6.91
C ARG A 591 -22.84 33.26 6.96
N GLN A 592 -22.08 32.79 7.93
CA GLN A 592 -20.65 33.01 8.01
C GLN A 592 -19.93 31.98 7.12
N ILE A 593 -19.13 32.45 6.16
CA ILE A 593 -18.36 31.64 5.23
C ILE A 593 -16.90 32.08 5.26
N VAL A 594 -15.97 31.17 5.36
CA VAL A 594 -14.52 31.43 5.32
C VAL A 594 -13.98 30.97 3.98
N ALA A 595 -13.35 31.89 3.23
CA ALA A 595 -12.83 31.64 1.90
C ALA A 595 -11.33 31.96 1.80
N GLY A 596 -10.58 31.16 1.07
CA GLY A 596 -9.13 31.30 0.86
C GLY A 596 -8.76 32.26 -0.28
N ILE A 597 -9.30 33.44 -0.29
CA ILE A 597 -9.21 34.43 -1.40
C ILE A 597 -8.46 35.72 -1.02
N GLY A 598 -7.85 35.76 0.18
CA GLY A 598 -7.24 37.01 0.70
C GLY A 598 -5.98 37.46 -0.02
N LYS A 599 -5.41 36.64 -0.90
CA LYS A 599 -4.31 37.06 -1.79
C LYS A 599 -4.76 37.90 -2.95
N GLU A 600 -5.94 37.59 -3.50
CA GLU A 600 -6.50 38.19 -4.72
C GLU A 600 -7.51 39.28 -4.42
N TYR A 601 -8.16 39.26 -3.23
CA TYR A 601 -9.20 40.21 -2.85
C TYR A 601 -8.93 40.88 -1.52
N LYS A 602 -9.15 42.21 -1.45
CA LYS A 602 -9.22 42.89 -0.18
C LYS A 602 -10.64 42.77 0.40
N ALA A 603 -10.74 42.65 1.72
CA ALA A 603 -12.03 42.42 2.39
C ALA A 603 -13.09 43.50 2.01
N GLN A 604 -12.70 44.77 1.92
CA GLN A 604 -13.57 45.87 1.57
C GLN A 604 -14.13 45.76 0.15
N GLU A 605 -13.38 45.16 -0.77
CA GLU A 605 -13.79 45.04 -2.20
C GLU A 605 -14.83 43.94 -2.40
N LEU A 606 -15.04 43.07 -1.39
CA LEU A 606 -16.00 41.98 -1.42
C LEU A 606 -17.41 42.44 -0.99
N ILE A 607 -17.49 43.46 -0.17
CA ILE A 607 -18.76 43.94 0.38
C ILE A 607 -19.67 44.41 -0.76
N GLY A 608 -20.90 43.92 -0.77
CA GLY A 608 -21.91 44.22 -1.78
C GLY A 608 -21.84 43.33 -3.02
N LYS A 609 -20.79 42.50 -3.21
CA LYS A 609 -20.70 41.59 -4.36
C LYS A 609 -21.72 40.45 -4.26
N THR A 610 -22.32 40.12 -5.40
CA THR A 610 -23.10 38.89 -5.56
C THR A 610 -22.15 37.73 -5.83
N VAL A 611 -22.35 36.61 -5.12
CA VAL A 611 -21.53 35.40 -5.20
C VAL A 611 -22.41 34.16 -5.33
N ILE A 612 -21.86 33.09 -5.83
CA ILE A 612 -22.53 31.79 -5.83
C ILE A 612 -22.05 30.99 -4.62
N VAL A 613 -22.99 30.47 -3.85
CA VAL A 613 -22.75 29.77 -2.58
C VAL A 613 -23.24 28.33 -2.68
N VAL A 614 -22.41 27.38 -2.23
CA VAL A 614 -22.85 26.02 -1.92
C VAL A 614 -23.47 26.04 -0.51
N GLU A 615 -24.82 26.02 -0.45
CA GLU A 615 -25.56 26.26 0.78
C GLU A 615 -25.62 25.05 1.71
N ASN A 616 -25.71 23.85 1.18
CA ASN A 616 -25.98 22.65 1.95
C ASN A 616 -24.73 21.88 2.37
N LEU A 617 -23.57 22.53 2.43
CA LEU A 617 -22.36 21.96 3.01
C LEU A 617 -22.48 21.89 4.55
N LYS A 618 -21.96 20.81 5.12
CA LYS A 618 -21.82 20.69 6.59
C LYS A 618 -20.90 21.79 7.10
N PRO A 619 -21.26 22.49 8.20
CA PRO A 619 -20.38 23.47 8.81
C PRO A 619 -19.02 22.86 9.17
N ALA A 620 -17.94 23.55 8.83
CA ALA A 620 -16.56 23.13 9.09
C ALA A 620 -15.76 24.26 9.75
N LYS A 621 -14.77 23.93 10.60
CA LYS A 621 -13.87 24.92 11.16
C LYS A 621 -12.63 25.08 10.25
N VAL A 622 -12.41 26.28 9.75
CA VAL A 622 -11.24 26.66 8.97
C VAL A 622 -10.36 27.55 9.86
N ARG A 623 -9.20 27.07 10.28
CA ARG A 623 -8.33 27.71 11.31
C ARG A 623 -9.08 28.20 12.55
N GLY A 624 -9.97 27.36 13.09
CA GLY A 624 -10.74 27.66 14.30
C GLY A 624 -12.00 28.49 14.06
N VAL A 625 -12.18 29.12 12.90
CA VAL A 625 -13.35 29.91 12.51
C VAL A 625 -14.38 29.02 11.81
N LEU A 626 -15.64 29.06 12.25
CA LEU A 626 -16.71 28.27 11.65
C LEU A 626 -17.07 28.81 10.26
N SER A 627 -17.08 27.92 9.24
CA SER A 627 -17.62 28.18 7.90
C SER A 627 -18.89 27.38 7.67
N ASN A 628 -19.99 28.02 7.33
CA ASN A 628 -21.30 27.41 7.10
C ASN A 628 -21.72 27.58 5.64
N GLY A 629 -20.98 26.96 4.74
CA GLY A 629 -21.13 27.05 3.29
C GLY A 629 -19.78 27.27 2.60
N MET A 630 -19.80 27.41 1.26
CA MET A 630 -18.58 27.63 0.46
C MET A 630 -18.91 28.60 -0.67
N LEU A 631 -18.04 29.62 -0.91
CA LEU A 631 -18.11 30.46 -2.10
C LEU A 631 -17.52 29.67 -3.28
N LEU A 632 -18.20 29.74 -4.44
CA LEU A 632 -17.63 29.18 -5.67
C LEU A 632 -16.68 30.18 -6.31
N ALA A 633 -15.54 29.68 -6.75
CA ALA A 633 -14.52 30.46 -7.45
C ALA A 633 -13.85 29.60 -8.54
N ALA A 634 -13.33 30.27 -9.55
CA ALA A 634 -12.51 29.63 -10.59
C ALA A 634 -11.03 29.79 -10.26
N ASP A 635 -10.28 28.67 -10.29
CA ASP A 635 -8.81 28.68 -10.26
C ASP A 635 -8.29 29.02 -11.65
N THR A 636 -7.56 30.12 -11.78
CA THR A 636 -6.96 30.57 -13.05
C THR A 636 -5.42 30.63 -12.91
N LYS A 637 -4.72 30.75 -14.03
CA LYS A 637 -3.24 30.94 -14.03
C LYS A 637 -2.82 32.25 -13.32
N GLU A 638 -3.73 33.20 -13.18
CA GLU A 638 -3.50 34.53 -12.61
C GLU A 638 -4.00 34.63 -11.16
N GLY A 639 -4.60 33.59 -10.61
CA GLY A 639 -5.15 33.54 -9.26
C GLY A 639 -6.62 33.11 -9.20
N ILE A 640 -7.23 33.22 -8.02
CA ILE A 640 -8.60 32.80 -7.75
C ILE A 640 -9.58 33.92 -8.13
N VAL A 641 -10.62 33.58 -8.92
CA VAL A 641 -11.68 34.49 -9.35
C VAL A 641 -13.05 34.02 -8.85
N LEU A 642 -13.74 34.84 -8.06
CA LEU A 642 -15.07 34.51 -7.54
C LEU A 642 -16.10 34.44 -8.69
N LEU A 643 -16.95 33.40 -8.65
CA LEU A 643 -18.06 33.31 -9.58
C LEU A 643 -19.19 34.25 -9.15
N THR A 644 -19.75 34.98 -10.12
CA THR A 644 -20.84 35.94 -9.93
C THR A 644 -21.87 35.80 -11.04
N THR A 645 -22.93 36.54 -10.96
CA THR A 645 -24.00 36.60 -11.99
C THR A 645 -23.73 37.73 -12.98
N ASP A 646 -23.98 37.49 -14.26
CA ASP A 646 -23.86 38.50 -15.35
C ASP A 646 -24.84 39.66 -15.21
N LYS A 647 -26.00 39.40 -14.62
CA LYS A 647 -27.05 40.41 -14.38
C LYS A 647 -27.38 40.47 -12.88
N PRO A 648 -27.92 41.62 -12.41
CA PRO A 648 -28.40 41.70 -11.03
C PRO A 648 -29.47 40.65 -10.75
N VAL A 649 -29.26 39.89 -9.69
CA VAL A 649 -30.18 38.84 -9.23
C VAL A 649 -30.38 39.00 -7.72
N ALA A 650 -31.58 38.71 -7.24
CA ALA A 650 -31.85 38.71 -5.81
C ALA A 650 -31.02 37.69 -5.07
N SER A 651 -30.73 37.96 -3.79
CA SER A 651 -30.08 36.98 -2.91
C SER A 651 -31.03 35.81 -2.62
N GLY A 652 -30.50 34.57 -2.59
CA GLY A 652 -31.27 33.36 -2.28
C GLY A 652 -31.84 32.62 -3.50
N GLU A 653 -31.65 33.12 -4.70
CA GLU A 653 -32.12 32.44 -5.92
C GLU A 653 -31.32 31.15 -6.20
N ILE A 654 -32.04 30.11 -6.66
CA ILE A 654 -31.44 28.84 -6.98
C ILE A 654 -30.63 28.93 -8.26
N VAL A 655 -29.38 28.47 -8.20
CA VAL A 655 -28.49 28.30 -9.35
C VAL A 655 -28.57 26.83 -9.82
N ARG A 656 -28.86 26.67 -11.11
CA ARG A 656 -29.10 25.35 -11.74
C ARG A 656 -28.10 25.09 -12.86
#